data_a4ad19caf634111689df0c5f60022f0c
#
_entry.id   a4ad19caf634111689df0c5f60022f0c
#
_cell.length_a   1.000
_cell.length_b   1.000
_cell.length_c   1.000
_cell.angle_alpha   90.00
_cell.angle_beta   90.00
_cell.angle_gamma   90.00
#
_symmetry.space_group_name_H-M   'P 1'
#
loop_
_entity.id
_entity.type
_entity.pdbx_description
1 polymer ?
#
loop_
_entity_poly.entity_id
_entity_poly.type
_entity_poly.pdbx_seq_one_letter_code
_entity_poly.pdbx_strand_id
1 'polypeptide(L)'
;MSDERIRPLDIQDEMRTSYLTYAMSVIVSRALPDVRDGLKPSQRRILVAMNDLNLSPGASRTKCSKIAGETMGNYHPHGDQAIYPTLVRLAQSWMMREVLIDKQGNFGSLAGLPPAAMRYTEARLSPVAAELLDDLDHDTVDFIPTYDQQRMEPVVLPSRAPNLLINGSYGIAVGMATSIPPHNLDESCDAVMKLIDNPEASIWELMEVLPGPDFPTGGIICGRSGIRQGYITGRSTITLRARTHFETEKNSDVIVVTEIPYLETRDRVREKLEQLVRDDRIQGISKIVDLTDRNTPDWQVRLHIVLRRDADRDVVLNQLFEFSPLQGTFSIILLALVGNRPQTLTIKEMLQEFIRHRVDVLRRRTEFLLGEARKRQHTVEGLLIAQLNIDEVIDTIRKSASRSEAKERLQTLRVPGGLIERALGEKGWAAFVDDRGAGESYTLSATQAEAIVAMQLGSLAGLERDKLGEEFRKLLDDIAEYHRLLSDEAHILALVRAEMEEIKRKYGDKRRTTISDEEIGEVRRDDLIPEETMAVTLSHRGYIKRMELSTYRAQKRGGRGIAGAKTDEEDPIQHLFVASTHDYLLFFTDRGKVFWQKVYDLPLLNRTAKGRAVVNLLNLQEGEKVFNCLAVRDFDDIRQVVMSTRNGVVKKTSLSEYSRPKSGGIIAIRLEEGDELIDVVIVSPGQDLLIATTRGMAIRFSQDDARSMGRATYGVKGIDLAEGDFVVGMVVADPARDLLTVCENGYGKRTPFGGSDETGEETEETPVEGTEPVTPAADGEGADEASKGSPAGYRRQRRGGKGLRNIRCTERNGHVVDVISVSDQDEVLMVTANGIIQRIRAVDISRIGRNTQGVRVIRLDEGDKLVGLARVPAEEVVEGIPATDTPAPPATEPPAPAAE
;
A
#
# COMPACT_ATOMS: atom_id res chain seq x y z
N MET A 1 49.94 38.53 -39.33
CA MET A 1 49.88 37.70 -38.08
C MET A 1 48.61 38.08 -37.30
N SER A 2 47.48 37.37 -37.43
CA SER A 2 46.38 37.47 -36.55
C SER A 2 45.09 36.73 -36.92
N ASP A 3 45.04 35.98 -38.00
CA ASP A 3 43.76 35.30 -38.39
C ASP A 3 43.65 33.81 -38.07
N GLU A 4 44.69 33.19 -37.48
CA GLU A 4 44.66 31.74 -37.14
C GLU A 4 44.09 31.41 -35.77
N ARG A 5 43.62 32.38 -34.97
CA ARG A 5 43.11 32.15 -33.60
C ARG A 5 41.58 32.14 -33.47
N ILE A 6 40.86 32.51 -34.53
CA ILE A 6 39.40 32.52 -34.51
C ILE A 6 38.91 31.37 -35.43
N ARG A 7 38.43 30.29 -34.83
CA ARG A 7 37.72 29.23 -35.55
C ARG A 7 36.24 29.51 -35.47
N PRO A 8 35.50 29.55 -36.60
CA PRO A 8 34.05 29.59 -36.56
C PRO A 8 33.54 28.29 -35.95
N LEU A 9 32.85 28.36 -34.85
CA LEU A 9 32.17 27.25 -34.20
C LEU A 9 30.66 27.44 -34.42
N ASP A 10 30.02 26.39 -34.95
CA ASP A 10 28.56 26.37 -34.99
C ASP A 10 28.03 26.20 -33.57
N ILE A 11 27.17 27.12 -33.14
CA ILE A 11 26.61 27.13 -31.81
C ILE A 11 25.79 25.84 -31.50
N GLN A 12 25.19 25.24 -32.54
CA GLN A 12 24.44 23.99 -32.36
C GLN A 12 25.37 22.81 -32.05
N ASP A 13 26.50 22.72 -32.75
CA ASP A 13 27.50 21.66 -32.53
C ASP A 13 28.20 21.83 -31.20
N GLU A 14 28.52 23.05 -30.79
CA GLU A 14 29.13 23.33 -29.49
C GLU A 14 28.13 22.99 -28.34
N MET A 15 26.89 23.44 -28.43
CA MET A 15 25.86 23.13 -27.43
C MET A 15 25.63 21.60 -27.34
N ARG A 16 25.57 20.93 -28.48
CA ARG A 16 25.38 19.46 -28.51
C ARG A 16 26.55 18.74 -27.85
N THR A 17 27.75 19.12 -28.16
CA THR A 17 28.99 18.51 -27.64
C THR A 17 29.13 18.79 -26.15
N SER A 18 28.94 20.03 -25.73
CA SER A 18 29.02 20.45 -24.32
C SER A 18 27.92 19.78 -23.49
N TYR A 19 26.69 19.70 -24.01
CA TYR A 19 25.60 19.02 -23.32
C TYR A 19 25.83 17.50 -23.18
N LEU A 20 26.36 16.86 -24.24
CA LEU A 20 26.70 15.44 -24.20
C LEU A 20 27.79 15.17 -23.16
N THR A 21 28.86 15.99 -23.17
CA THR A 21 29.95 15.88 -22.20
C THR A 21 29.47 16.07 -20.76
N TYR A 22 28.62 17.08 -20.52
CA TYR A 22 27.98 17.29 -19.23
C TYR A 22 27.11 16.11 -18.82
N ALA A 23 26.24 15.63 -19.70
CA ALA A 23 25.37 14.48 -19.42
C ALA A 23 26.19 13.23 -19.07
N MET A 24 27.23 12.92 -19.85
CA MET A 24 28.14 11.80 -19.55
C MET A 24 28.81 11.95 -18.19
N SER A 25 29.32 13.15 -17.87
CA SER A 25 29.93 13.42 -16.56
C SER A 25 28.96 13.22 -15.41
N VAL A 26 27.71 13.71 -15.55
CA VAL A 26 26.68 13.51 -14.51
C VAL A 26 26.30 12.04 -14.35
N ILE A 27 26.20 11.29 -15.43
CA ILE A 27 25.84 9.86 -15.44
C ILE A 27 26.95 9.04 -14.77
N VAL A 28 28.21 9.16 -15.27
CA VAL A 28 29.29 8.27 -14.85
C VAL A 28 29.97 8.73 -13.55
N SER A 29 30.14 10.06 -13.38
CA SER A 29 31.00 10.59 -12.32
C SER A 29 30.22 11.23 -11.14
N ARG A 30 28.88 11.16 -11.10
CA ARG A 30 28.12 11.83 -10.02
C ARG A 30 26.90 11.06 -9.51
N ALA A 31 25.97 10.67 -10.42
CA ALA A 31 24.60 10.31 -9.99
C ALA A 31 24.40 8.82 -9.81
N LEU A 32 25.06 7.97 -10.61
CA LEU A 32 24.85 6.53 -10.61
C LEU A 32 25.91 5.80 -9.77
N PRO A 33 25.51 4.71 -9.08
CA PRO A 33 26.45 3.83 -8.37
C PRO A 33 27.13 2.87 -9.35
N ASP A 34 28.34 2.43 -9.03
CA ASP A 34 28.97 1.27 -9.67
C ASP A 34 28.33 -0.03 -9.12
N VAL A 35 28.05 -1.00 -9.99
CA VAL A 35 27.37 -2.25 -9.58
C VAL A 35 28.21 -3.08 -8.61
N ARG A 36 29.55 -2.97 -8.69
CA ARG A 36 30.51 -3.78 -7.93
C ARG A 36 30.58 -3.41 -6.44
N ASP A 37 30.69 -2.11 -6.12
CA ASP A 37 30.81 -1.62 -4.74
C ASP A 37 29.58 -0.84 -4.23
N GLY A 38 28.61 -0.54 -5.12
CA GLY A 38 27.37 0.16 -4.77
C GLY A 38 27.55 1.63 -4.42
N LEU A 39 28.71 2.20 -4.68
CA LEU A 39 29.03 3.56 -4.28
C LEU A 39 29.04 4.52 -5.46
N LYS A 40 28.60 5.74 -5.18
CA LYS A 40 28.85 6.88 -6.06
C LYS A 40 30.27 7.40 -5.86
N PRO A 41 30.87 8.06 -6.85
CA PRO A 41 32.25 8.59 -6.73
C PRO A 41 32.48 9.43 -5.47
N SER A 42 31.54 10.32 -5.10
CA SER A 42 31.66 11.14 -3.90
C SER A 42 31.68 10.32 -2.60
N GLN A 43 30.86 9.26 -2.52
CA GLN A 43 30.80 8.35 -1.37
C GLN A 43 32.12 7.56 -1.24
N ARG A 44 32.58 6.98 -2.37
CA ARG A 44 33.85 6.24 -2.42
C ARG A 44 35.03 7.10 -1.97
N ARG A 45 35.15 8.33 -2.48
CA ARG A 45 36.20 9.28 -2.13
C ARG A 45 36.20 9.66 -0.65
N ILE A 46 35.02 9.78 -0.01
CA ILE A 46 34.90 10.03 1.43
C ILE A 46 35.46 8.84 2.21
N LEU A 47 35.11 7.60 1.85
CA LEU A 47 35.59 6.40 2.55
C LEU A 47 37.09 6.21 2.36
N VAL A 48 37.64 6.46 1.18
CA VAL A 48 39.06 6.42 0.90
C VAL A 48 39.81 7.48 1.73
N ALA A 49 39.35 8.73 1.74
CA ALA A 49 39.95 9.80 2.55
C ALA A 49 39.92 9.48 4.05
N MET A 50 38.85 8.81 4.53
CA MET A 50 38.79 8.35 5.92
C MET A 50 39.79 7.21 6.21
N ASN A 51 40.01 6.32 5.23
CA ASN A 51 41.02 5.26 5.32
C ASN A 51 42.45 5.84 5.39
N ASP A 52 42.77 6.81 4.53
CA ASP A 52 44.05 7.51 4.54
C ASP A 52 44.33 8.25 5.86
N LEU A 53 43.27 8.75 6.48
CA LEU A 53 43.34 9.34 7.82
C LEU A 53 43.45 8.30 8.94
N ASN A 54 43.50 7.01 8.62
CA ASN A 54 43.55 5.88 9.57
C ASN A 54 42.35 5.88 10.57
N LEU A 55 41.18 6.23 10.10
CA LEU A 55 39.94 6.27 10.91
C LEU A 55 39.23 4.92 10.93
N SER A 56 39.95 3.84 11.24
CA SER A 56 39.40 2.49 11.38
C SER A 56 38.35 2.40 12.50
N PRO A 57 37.53 1.35 12.56
CA PRO A 57 36.47 1.18 13.57
C PRO A 57 36.99 1.25 15.03
N GLY A 58 38.26 0.86 15.28
CA GLY A 58 38.93 0.95 16.62
C GLY A 58 39.58 2.29 16.92
N ALA A 59 39.75 3.17 15.91
CA ALA A 59 40.44 4.45 16.06
C ALA A 59 39.57 5.49 16.79
N SER A 60 40.20 6.57 17.28
CA SER A 60 39.48 7.74 17.79
C SER A 60 38.78 8.47 16.67
N ARG A 61 37.53 8.97 16.96
CA ARG A 61 36.79 9.77 16.00
C ARG A 61 37.48 11.12 15.75
N THR A 62 37.33 11.63 14.53
CA THR A 62 37.91 12.91 14.11
C THR A 62 36.79 13.86 13.66
N LYS A 63 37.01 15.17 13.80
CA LYS A 63 36.05 16.20 13.32
C LYS A 63 35.72 16.01 11.83
N CYS A 64 34.43 16.05 11.50
CA CYS A 64 33.99 15.92 10.10
C CYS A 64 34.56 17.00 9.18
N SER A 65 34.95 18.19 9.72
CA SER A 65 35.64 19.24 8.98
C SER A 65 37.01 18.80 8.47
N LYS A 66 37.76 17.95 9.21
CA LYS A 66 39.04 17.39 8.76
C LYS A 66 38.81 16.37 7.65
N ILE A 67 37.79 15.50 7.78
CA ILE A 67 37.45 14.51 6.75
C ILE A 67 37.00 15.20 5.47
N ALA A 68 36.14 16.21 5.57
CA ALA A 68 35.68 16.98 4.41
C ALA A 68 36.83 17.73 3.74
N GLY A 69 37.76 18.30 4.53
CA GLY A 69 38.95 18.98 4.01
C GLY A 69 39.87 18.03 3.26
N GLU A 70 40.19 16.83 3.82
CA GLU A 70 40.99 15.80 3.15
C GLU A 70 40.33 15.33 1.85
N THR A 71 39.04 15.05 1.89
CA THR A 71 38.26 14.63 0.70
C THR A 71 38.27 15.70 -0.41
N MET A 72 38.07 16.97 -0.03
CA MET A 72 38.01 18.08 -0.97
C MET A 72 39.41 18.38 -1.55
N GLY A 73 40.43 18.35 -0.72
CA GLY A 73 41.77 18.70 -1.13
C GLY A 73 42.43 17.68 -2.06
N ASN A 74 42.18 16.38 -1.83
CA ASN A 74 42.91 15.33 -2.53
C ASN A 74 42.10 14.57 -3.58
N TYR A 75 40.77 14.50 -3.43
CA TYR A 75 39.96 13.57 -4.22
C TYR A 75 38.78 14.22 -4.96
N HIS A 76 38.06 15.17 -4.32
CA HIS A 76 36.80 15.65 -4.85
C HIS A 76 36.81 17.19 -5.05
N PRO A 77 37.01 17.68 -6.27
CA PRO A 77 37.18 19.12 -6.55
C PRO A 77 35.89 19.91 -6.52
N HIS A 78 35.04 19.67 -5.47
CA HIS A 78 33.78 20.35 -5.28
C HIS A 78 33.69 20.84 -3.82
N GLY A 79 32.84 21.84 -3.58
CA GLY A 79 32.68 22.46 -2.26
C GLY A 79 32.21 21.50 -1.17
N ASP A 80 32.45 21.86 0.07
CA ASP A 80 32.05 21.14 1.29
C ASP A 80 30.53 20.85 1.38
N GLN A 81 29.72 21.68 0.70
CA GLN A 81 28.26 21.49 0.58
C GLN A 81 27.86 20.20 -0.15
N ALA A 82 28.74 19.61 -0.98
CA ALA A 82 28.51 18.31 -1.60
C ALA A 82 29.03 17.16 -0.72
N ILE A 83 30.13 17.36 -0.02
CA ILE A 83 30.85 16.33 0.73
C ILE A 83 30.20 16.08 2.09
N TYR A 84 29.98 17.14 2.90
CA TYR A 84 29.44 16.96 4.24
C TYR A 84 28.03 16.35 4.30
N PRO A 85 27.04 16.79 3.50
CA PRO A 85 25.74 16.12 3.47
C PRO A 85 25.81 14.65 3.01
N THR A 86 26.75 14.30 2.12
CA THR A 86 26.98 12.90 1.72
C THR A 86 27.52 12.08 2.88
N LEU A 87 28.51 12.60 3.60
CA LEU A 87 29.05 11.99 4.82
C LEU A 87 27.98 11.79 5.88
N VAL A 88 27.16 12.82 6.11
CA VAL A 88 26.05 12.77 7.07
C VAL A 88 25.06 11.65 6.70
N ARG A 89 24.68 11.55 5.42
CA ARG A 89 23.76 10.52 4.94
C ARG A 89 24.30 9.10 5.18
N LEU A 90 25.60 8.86 4.97
CA LEU A 90 26.25 7.57 5.22
C LEU A 90 26.25 7.17 6.70
N ALA A 91 26.00 8.12 7.62
CA ALA A 91 25.96 7.92 9.08
C ALA A 91 24.53 7.81 9.65
N GLN A 92 23.48 7.98 8.82
CA GLN A 92 22.08 8.02 9.28
C GLN A 92 21.44 6.63 9.22
N SER A 93 21.04 6.07 10.35
CA SER A 93 20.43 4.75 10.51
C SER A 93 19.01 4.62 9.92
N TRP A 94 18.36 5.73 9.58
CA TRP A 94 17.06 5.78 8.89
C TRP A 94 17.20 5.99 7.37
N MET A 95 18.43 6.23 6.87
CA MET A 95 18.74 6.39 5.45
C MET A 95 19.52 5.20 4.90
N MET A 96 20.40 4.61 5.70
CA MET A 96 21.25 3.47 5.35
C MET A 96 20.77 2.23 6.10
N ARG A 97 20.65 1.09 5.40
CA ARG A 97 20.30 -0.18 6.05
C ARG A 97 21.45 -0.66 6.92
N GLU A 98 22.68 -0.53 6.40
CA GLU A 98 23.92 -0.67 7.13
C GLU A 98 24.70 0.64 7.04
N VAL A 99 24.90 1.29 8.17
CA VAL A 99 25.62 2.57 8.22
C VAL A 99 27.11 2.36 7.94
N LEU A 100 27.67 3.21 7.10
CA LEU A 100 29.08 3.14 6.72
C LEU A 100 29.96 4.06 7.59
N ILE A 101 29.37 4.97 8.34
CA ILE A 101 30.06 5.93 9.18
C ILE A 101 29.54 5.85 10.61
N ASP A 102 30.44 5.59 11.57
CA ASP A 102 30.20 5.66 13.00
C ASP A 102 30.30 7.11 13.47
N LYS A 103 29.20 7.65 13.97
CA LYS A 103 28.97 9.07 14.25
C LYS A 103 29.06 9.42 15.73
N GLN A 104 29.49 10.66 16.01
CA GLN A 104 29.33 11.30 17.31
C GLN A 104 28.89 12.76 17.16
N GLY A 105 27.83 13.15 17.86
CA GLY A 105 27.21 14.45 17.76
C GLY A 105 25.90 14.41 17.00
N ASN A 106 25.38 15.58 16.61
CA ASN A 106 24.10 15.70 15.91
C ASN A 106 24.26 15.57 14.39
N PHE A 107 23.85 14.44 13.84
CA PHE A 107 23.79 14.15 12.38
C PHE A 107 22.38 14.27 11.82
N GLY A 108 21.51 15.07 12.44
CA GLY A 108 20.11 15.18 12.08
C GLY A 108 19.27 14.14 12.82
N SER A 109 17.99 14.08 12.46
CA SER A 109 17.06 13.09 13.02
C SER A 109 15.99 12.71 12.00
N LEU A 110 15.29 11.60 12.24
CA LEU A 110 14.12 11.19 11.47
C LEU A 110 12.99 12.23 11.49
N ALA A 111 12.98 13.13 12.48
CA ALA A 111 12.07 14.27 12.52
C ALA A 111 12.25 15.26 11.34
N GLY A 112 13.38 15.19 10.64
CA GLY A 112 13.72 16.15 9.58
C GLY A 112 14.59 17.30 10.06
N LEU A 113 15.05 17.27 11.32
CA LEU A 113 15.98 18.29 11.84
C LEU A 113 17.32 18.18 11.14
N PRO A 114 17.95 19.32 10.76
CA PRO A 114 19.24 19.35 10.09
C PRO A 114 20.39 18.89 11.01
N PRO A 115 21.48 18.38 10.43
CA PRO A 115 22.70 18.08 11.19
C PRO A 115 23.37 19.38 11.67
N ALA A 116 24.15 19.25 12.75
CA ALA A 116 25.01 20.34 13.20
C ALA A 116 26.12 20.60 12.17
N ALA A 117 26.73 21.79 12.21
CA ALA A 117 27.85 22.12 11.35
C ALA A 117 29.03 21.15 11.57
N MET A 118 29.80 20.84 10.49
CA MET A 118 30.87 19.84 10.46
C MET A 118 31.99 20.04 11.50
N ARG A 119 32.14 21.25 12.08
CA ARG A 119 33.07 21.55 13.13
C ARG A 119 32.68 21.00 14.51
N TYR A 120 31.38 20.61 14.68
CA TYR A 120 30.87 20.07 15.95
C TYR A 120 30.73 18.55 15.93
N THR A 121 30.59 17.96 14.72
CA THR A 121 30.41 16.52 14.55
C THR A 121 31.70 15.78 14.35
N GLU A 122 31.75 14.52 14.79
CA GLU A 122 32.93 13.63 14.68
C GLU A 122 32.52 12.30 14.09
N ALA A 123 33.44 11.69 13.33
CA ALA A 123 33.17 10.45 12.61
C ALA A 123 34.41 9.57 12.51
N ARG A 124 34.17 8.27 12.29
CA ARG A 124 35.14 7.25 11.87
C ARG A 124 34.42 6.23 10.99
N LEU A 125 35.15 5.32 10.38
CA LEU A 125 34.57 4.22 9.60
C LEU A 125 33.79 3.26 10.52
N SER A 126 32.68 2.76 10.05
CA SER A 126 31.97 1.65 10.69
C SER A 126 32.66 0.32 10.40
N PRO A 127 32.38 -0.76 11.14
CA PRO A 127 32.90 -2.09 10.82
C PRO A 127 32.55 -2.57 9.41
N VAL A 128 31.33 -2.33 8.95
CA VAL A 128 30.91 -2.70 7.59
C VAL A 128 31.68 -1.90 6.51
N ALA A 129 31.94 -0.61 6.77
CA ALA A 129 32.74 0.18 5.82
C ALA A 129 34.20 -0.30 5.74
N ALA A 130 34.77 -0.81 6.84
CA ALA A 130 36.09 -1.40 6.81
C ALA A 130 36.13 -2.66 5.90
N GLU A 131 35.11 -3.49 5.93
CA GLU A 131 34.99 -4.64 5.01
C GLU A 131 34.91 -4.23 3.53
N LEU A 132 34.40 -3.02 3.22
CA LEU A 132 34.42 -2.52 1.83
C LEU A 132 35.81 -2.08 1.37
N LEU A 133 36.67 -1.66 2.29
CA LEU A 133 38.02 -1.14 2.04
C LEU A 133 39.12 -2.20 2.25
N ASP A 134 38.76 -3.36 2.81
CA ASP A 134 39.71 -4.42 3.09
C ASP A 134 40.41 -4.87 1.82
N ASP A 135 41.70 -5.19 1.94
CA ASP A 135 42.58 -5.57 0.83
C ASP A 135 42.86 -4.47 -0.22
N LEU A 136 42.53 -3.20 0.03
CA LEU A 136 42.78 -2.11 -0.93
C LEU A 136 44.27 -1.93 -1.27
N ASP A 137 45.15 -2.23 -0.30
CA ASP A 137 46.60 -2.11 -0.45
C ASP A 137 47.26 -3.33 -1.14
N HIS A 138 46.46 -4.32 -1.56
CA HIS A 138 46.92 -5.57 -2.15
C HIS A 138 46.78 -5.62 -3.67
N ASP A 139 46.76 -4.48 -4.35
CA ASP A 139 46.57 -4.35 -5.83
C ASP A 139 45.33 -5.04 -6.39
N THR A 140 44.26 -5.04 -5.57
CA THR A 140 43.02 -5.78 -5.85
C THR A 140 42.11 -5.09 -6.89
N VAL A 141 42.27 -3.77 -7.02
CA VAL A 141 41.42 -2.93 -7.90
C VAL A 141 42.31 -1.96 -8.70
N ASP A 142 41.75 -1.42 -9.77
CA ASP A 142 42.45 -0.44 -10.58
C ASP A 142 42.43 0.94 -9.93
N PHE A 143 43.54 1.69 -10.11
CA PHE A 143 43.71 3.05 -9.63
C PHE A 143 43.83 4.01 -10.83
N ILE A 144 43.25 5.21 -10.67
CA ILE A 144 43.37 6.30 -11.63
C ILE A 144 43.97 7.54 -10.94
N PRO A 145 44.65 8.44 -11.71
CA PRO A 145 45.11 9.69 -11.13
C PRO A 145 43.96 10.56 -10.62
N THR A 146 44.16 11.21 -9.48
CA THR A 146 43.24 12.25 -8.98
C THR A 146 43.15 13.44 -9.92
N TYR A 147 42.21 14.36 -9.69
CA TYR A 147 41.97 15.51 -10.56
C TYR A 147 43.22 16.42 -10.71
N ASP A 148 44.10 16.46 -9.70
CA ASP A 148 45.33 17.23 -9.67
C ASP A 148 46.57 16.41 -10.07
N GLN A 149 46.39 15.11 -10.39
CA GLN A 149 47.40 14.13 -10.77
C GLN A 149 48.51 13.94 -9.73
N GLN A 150 48.27 14.33 -8.45
CA GLN A 150 49.30 14.18 -7.41
C GLN A 150 49.15 12.86 -6.64
N ARG A 151 47.97 12.25 -6.65
CA ARG A 151 47.69 10.98 -5.99
C ARG A 151 46.95 10.03 -6.94
N MET A 152 46.73 8.82 -6.47
CA MET A 152 45.92 7.82 -7.13
C MET A 152 44.67 7.57 -6.32
N GLU A 153 43.55 7.39 -6.98
CA GLU A 153 42.26 6.99 -6.35
C GLU A 153 41.77 5.68 -6.98
N PRO A 154 41.13 4.79 -6.18
CA PRO A 154 40.59 3.53 -6.69
C PRO A 154 39.36 3.81 -7.55
N VAL A 155 39.25 3.11 -8.68
CA VAL A 155 38.06 3.16 -9.55
C VAL A 155 36.84 2.58 -8.84
N VAL A 156 37.06 1.53 -8.05
CA VAL A 156 36.04 0.80 -7.28
C VAL A 156 36.69 0.26 -6.00
N LEU A 157 35.93 0.01 -4.95
CA LEU A 157 36.46 -0.63 -3.74
C LEU A 157 36.40 -2.17 -3.86
N PRO A 158 37.28 -2.88 -3.13
CA PRO A 158 37.30 -4.36 -3.10
C PRO A 158 35.96 -4.98 -2.65
N SER A 159 35.25 -4.34 -1.73
CA SER A 159 33.85 -4.61 -1.32
C SER A 159 33.56 -6.08 -0.99
N ARG A 160 33.91 -6.54 0.21
CA ARG A 160 33.59 -7.91 0.66
C ARG A 160 32.08 -8.15 0.82
N ALA A 161 31.27 -7.11 1.00
CA ALA A 161 29.83 -7.19 1.13
C ALA A 161 29.11 -6.65 -0.12
N PRO A 162 27.93 -7.19 -0.51
CA PRO A 162 27.13 -6.72 -1.65
C PRO A 162 26.42 -5.39 -1.33
N ASN A 163 27.22 -4.32 -1.14
CA ASN A 163 26.75 -3.04 -0.61
C ASN A 163 25.66 -2.37 -1.46
N LEU A 164 25.70 -2.54 -2.80
CA LEU A 164 24.64 -2.01 -3.67
C LEU A 164 23.27 -2.59 -3.32
N LEU A 165 23.23 -3.87 -3.00
CA LEU A 165 21.99 -4.54 -2.62
C LEU A 165 21.59 -4.18 -1.19
N ILE A 166 22.54 -4.23 -0.24
CA ILE A 166 22.28 -3.97 1.18
C ILE A 166 21.77 -2.54 1.40
N ASN A 167 22.47 -1.54 0.91
CA ASN A 167 22.16 -0.13 1.17
C ASN A 167 21.32 0.53 0.07
N GLY A 168 21.21 -0.10 -1.08
CA GLY A 168 20.55 0.50 -2.23
C GLY A 168 21.25 1.76 -2.74
N SER A 169 20.61 2.44 -3.68
CA SER A 169 21.07 3.74 -4.17
C SER A 169 19.92 4.53 -4.76
N TYR A 170 19.90 5.83 -4.53
CA TYR A 170 18.95 6.76 -5.11
C TYR A 170 19.69 7.91 -5.79
N GLY A 171 19.42 8.17 -7.08
CA GLY A 171 20.10 9.22 -7.83
C GLY A 171 19.37 9.64 -9.09
N ILE A 172 19.49 10.93 -9.43
CA ILE A 172 18.89 11.51 -10.63
C ILE A 172 20.02 11.99 -11.52
N ALA A 173 20.10 11.45 -12.73
CA ALA A 173 21.05 11.84 -13.77
C ALA A 173 20.32 12.55 -14.91
N VAL A 174 21.04 12.86 -15.99
CA VAL A 174 20.45 13.43 -17.20
C VAL A 174 19.78 12.33 -18.01
N GLY A 175 18.47 12.42 -18.18
CA GLY A 175 17.68 11.46 -18.96
C GLY A 175 17.44 10.11 -18.29
N MET A 176 17.95 9.87 -17.08
CA MET A 176 17.76 8.60 -16.35
C MET A 176 17.85 8.80 -14.84
N ALA A 177 17.25 7.89 -14.10
CA ALA A 177 17.30 7.87 -12.63
C ALA A 177 17.55 6.45 -12.14
N THR A 178 18.20 6.32 -10.99
CA THR A 178 18.33 5.06 -10.25
C THR A 178 17.57 5.15 -8.94
N SER A 179 16.92 4.05 -8.57
CA SER A 179 16.20 3.89 -7.31
C SER A 179 16.24 2.43 -6.92
N ILE A 180 17.38 2.02 -6.38
CA ILE A 180 17.64 0.66 -5.93
C ILE A 180 17.27 0.60 -4.46
N PRO A 181 16.26 -0.22 -4.07
CA PRO A 181 15.86 -0.34 -2.68
C PRO A 181 16.91 -1.07 -1.85
N PRO A 182 17.05 -0.74 -0.55
CA PRO A 182 17.89 -1.49 0.37
C PRO A 182 17.28 -2.87 0.69
N HIS A 183 18.16 -3.83 1.06
CA HIS A 183 17.80 -5.20 1.41
C HIS A 183 18.44 -5.64 2.72
N ASN A 184 17.92 -6.69 3.30
CA ASN A 184 18.50 -7.30 4.50
C ASN A 184 19.88 -7.92 4.19
N LEU A 185 20.85 -7.76 5.09
CA LEU A 185 22.21 -8.25 4.90
C LEU A 185 22.26 -9.77 4.86
N ASP A 186 21.60 -10.47 5.79
CA ASP A 186 21.56 -11.93 5.84
C ASP A 186 21.01 -12.52 4.55
N GLU A 187 19.86 -12.01 4.11
CA GLU A 187 19.19 -12.43 2.90
C GLU A 187 20.03 -12.16 1.65
N SER A 188 20.75 -11.03 1.63
CA SER A 188 21.64 -10.66 0.52
C SER A 188 22.83 -11.61 0.43
N CYS A 189 23.42 -11.97 1.57
CA CYS A 189 24.50 -12.98 1.63
C CYS A 189 23.97 -14.36 1.22
N ASP A 190 22.79 -14.76 1.68
CA ASP A 190 22.17 -16.06 1.30
C ASP A 190 21.89 -16.13 -0.21
N ALA A 191 21.47 -15.02 -0.83
CA ALA A 191 21.24 -14.94 -2.27
C ALA A 191 22.54 -15.07 -3.07
N VAL A 192 23.65 -14.45 -2.60
CA VAL A 192 24.98 -14.63 -3.20
C VAL A 192 25.43 -16.08 -3.09
N MET A 193 25.33 -16.69 -1.90
CA MET A 193 25.70 -18.10 -1.70
C MET A 193 24.87 -19.05 -2.54
N LYS A 194 23.55 -18.84 -2.62
CA LYS A 194 22.65 -19.66 -3.46
C LYS A 194 23.03 -19.58 -4.95
N LEU A 195 23.45 -18.40 -5.42
CA LEU A 195 23.88 -18.23 -6.81
C LEU A 195 25.27 -18.80 -7.09
N ILE A 196 26.16 -18.84 -6.10
CA ILE A 196 27.45 -19.56 -6.20
C ILE A 196 27.20 -21.08 -6.28
N ASP A 197 26.32 -21.61 -5.42
CA ASP A 197 25.98 -23.04 -5.39
C ASP A 197 25.21 -23.48 -6.65
N ASN A 198 24.38 -22.60 -7.23
CA ASN A 198 23.63 -22.84 -8.48
C ASN A 198 23.62 -21.60 -9.37
N PRO A 199 24.56 -21.45 -10.32
CA PRO A 199 24.62 -20.30 -11.23
C PRO A 199 23.39 -20.13 -12.14
N GLU A 200 22.69 -21.22 -12.40
CA GLU A 200 21.46 -21.24 -13.21
C GLU A 200 20.17 -20.99 -12.38
N ALA A 201 20.31 -20.70 -11.08
CA ALA A 201 19.17 -20.41 -10.24
C ALA A 201 18.27 -19.34 -10.86
N SER A 202 16.98 -19.64 -10.90
CA SER A 202 15.95 -18.71 -11.37
C SER A 202 15.73 -17.56 -10.38
N ILE A 203 15.15 -16.45 -10.84
CA ILE A 203 14.78 -15.34 -9.95
C ILE A 203 13.78 -15.81 -8.87
N TRP A 204 12.93 -16.77 -9.18
CA TRP A 204 11.98 -17.35 -8.22
C TRP A 204 12.68 -18.08 -7.06
N GLU A 205 13.69 -18.88 -7.37
CA GLU A 205 14.51 -19.54 -6.36
C GLU A 205 15.29 -18.53 -5.52
N LEU A 206 15.81 -17.46 -6.12
CA LEU A 206 16.46 -16.37 -5.38
C LEU A 206 15.50 -15.67 -4.43
N MET A 207 14.24 -15.49 -4.83
CA MET A 207 13.21 -14.86 -3.98
C MET A 207 12.79 -15.71 -2.77
N GLU A 208 13.13 -17.00 -2.71
CA GLU A 208 12.94 -17.81 -1.49
C GLU A 208 13.84 -17.32 -0.34
N VAL A 209 15.05 -16.87 -0.65
CA VAL A 209 16.03 -16.38 0.33
C VAL A 209 16.10 -14.86 0.39
N LEU A 210 15.72 -14.16 -0.68
CA LEU A 210 15.65 -12.70 -0.80
C LEU A 210 14.22 -12.27 -1.17
N PRO A 211 13.26 -12.33 -0.24
CA PRO A 211 11.84 -12.15 -0.54
C PRO A 211 11.47 -10.73 -1.00
N GLY A 212 12.28 -9.72 -0.71
CA GLY A 212 12.03 -8.34 -1.10
C GLY A 212 12.90 -7.31 -0.38
N PRO A 213 12.70 -6.03 -0.68
CA PRO A 213 13.40 -4.92 -0.01
C PRO A 213 13.22 -4.93 1.51
N ASP A 214 14.22 -4.39 2.22
CA ASP A 214 14.20 -4.21 3.67
C ASP A 214 14.64 -2.78 4.03
N PHE A 215 13.66 -1.91 4.24
CA PHE A 215 13.91 -0.49 4.46
C PHE A 215 14.42 -0.19 5.86
N PRO A 216 15.36 0.76 6.02
CA PRO A 216 15.89 1.17 7.33
C PRO A 216 14.82 1.59 8.33
N THR A 217 13.75 2.25 7.87
CA THR A 217 12.64 2.73 8.70
C THR A 217 11.56 1.69 8.95
N GLY A 218 11.73 0.44 8.49
CA GLY A 218 10.73 -0.62 8.63
C GLY A 218 9.52 -0.41 7.71
N GLY A 219 8.32 -0.41 8.28
CA GLY A 219 7.07 -0.30 7.56
C GLY A 219 6.59 -1.61 6.93
N ILE A 220 5.60 -1.50 6.06
CA ILE A 220 4.95 -2.64 5.42
C ILE A 220 4.98 -2.43 3.90
N ILE A 221 5.48 -3.41 3.16
CA ILE A 221 5.32 -3.48 1.71
C ILE A 221 4.01 -4.21 1.44
N CYS A 222 3.13 -3.59 0.68
CA CYS A 222 1.83 -4.16 0.33
C CYS A 222 1.89 -4.84 -1.03
N GLY A 223 1.64 -6.15 -1.04
CA GLY A 223 1.69 -7.00 -2.23
C GLY A 223 3.10 -7.43 -2.63
N ARG A 224 3.19 -8.57 -3.34
CA ARG A 224 4.44 -9.14 -3.86
C ARG A 224 4.64 -8.95 -5.36
N SER A 225 3.59 -8.57 -6.08
CA SER A 225 3.62 -8.43 -7.56
C SER A 225 4.64 -7.39 -8.01
N GLY A 226 4.65 -6.22 -7.35
CA GLY A 226 5.60 -5.15 -7.64
C GLY A 226 7.06 -5.55 -7.38
N ILE A 227 7.34 -6.31 -6.29
CA ILE A 227 8.69 -6.82 -6.00
C ILE A 227 9.14 -7.77 -7.11
N ARG A 228 8.29 -8.75 -7.47
CA ARG A 228 8.57 -9.74 -8.52
C ARG A 228 8.88 -9.07 -9.85
N GLN A 229 8.02 -8.16 -10.27
CA GLN A 229 8.22 -7.42 -11.51
C GLN A 229 9.54 -6.63 -11.48
N GLY A 230 9.85 -5.95 -10.35
CA GLY A 230 11.09 -5.20 -10.19
C GLY A 230 12.34 -6.07 -10.32
N TYR A 231 12.33 -7.26 -9.74
CA TYR A 231 13.45 -8.19 -9.78
C TYR A 231 13.66 -8.82 -11.16
N ILE A 232 12.56 -9.05 -11.90
CA ILE A 232 12.60 -9.65 -13.25
C ILE A 232 12.96 -8.61 -14.32
N THR A 233 12.40 -7.40 -14.24
CA THR A 233 12.53 -6.40 -15.33
C THR A 233 13.47 -5.25 -14.98
N GLY A 234 13.93 -5.16 -13.73
CA GLY A 234 14.68 -4.01 -13.23
C GLY A 234 13.85 -2.75 -13.02
N ARG A 235 12.53 -2.78 -13.26
CA ARG A 235 11.64 -1.62 -13.09
C ARG A 235 10.26 -2.04 -12.59
N SER A 236 9.80 -1.39 -11.51
CA SER A 236 8.42 -1.53 -11.00
C SER A 236 8.11 -0.44 -9.99
N THR A 237 6.93 -0.53 -9.39
CA THR A 237 6.53 0.32 -8.26
C THR A 237 5.95 -0.58 -7.18
N ILE A 238 6.34 -0.34 -5.93
CA ILE A 238 5.80 -1.00 -4.76
C ILE A 238 5.13 0.02 -3.86
N THR A 239 4.11 -0.41 -3.11
CA THR A 239 3.43 0.45 -2.13
C THR A 239 3.99 0.19 -0.74
N LEU A 240 4.40 1.27 -0.08
CA LEU A 240 4.89 1.27 1.30
C LEU A 240 3.83 1.87 2.21
N ARG A 241 3.56 1.21 3.32
CA ARG A 241 2.63 1.66 4.35
C ARG A 241 3.34 1.76 5.69
N ALA A 242 2.98 2.80 6.45
CA ALA A 242 3.40 2.96 7.84
C ALA A 242 2.93 1.78 8.70
N ARG A 243 3.69 1.41 9.73
CA ARG A 243 3.24 0.45 10.74
C ARG A 243 2.40 1.15 11.77
N THR A 244 1.16 0.72 11.89
CA THR A 244 0.18 1.27 12.83
C THR A 244 -0.44 0.17 13.67
N HIS A 245 -0.90 0.53 14.88
CA HIS A 245 -1.76 -0.33 15.71
C HIS A 245 -2.71 0.54 16.52
N PHE A 246 -3.76 -0.09 17.05
CA PHE A 246 -4.75 0.59 17.88
C PHE A 246 -4.39 0.43 19.36
N GLU A 247 -4.50 1.52 20.11
CA GLU A 247 -4.47 1.56 21.57
C GLU A 247 -5.75 2.27 22.06
N THR A 248 -6.19 1.98 23.27
CA THR A 248 -7.32 2.70 23.89
C THR A 248 -6.81 3.49 25.09
N GLU A 249 -6.92 4.81 25.03
CA GLU A 249 -6.55 5.71 26.12
C GLU A 249 -7.80 6.46 26.65
N LYS A 250 -8.07 6.35 27.97
CA LYS A 250 -9.14 7.12 28.64
C LYS A 250 -10.49 7.14 27.91
N ASN A 251 -10.94 5.99 27.39
CA ASN A 251 -12.18 5.85 26.61
C ASN A 251 -12.14 6.51 25.21
N SER A 252 -11.01 6.73 24.61
CA SER A 252 -10.86 7.14 23.20
C SER A 252 -9.91 6.18 22.51
N ASP A 253 -10.23 5.79 21.29
CA ASP A 253 -9.33 5.00 20.46
C ASP A 253 -8.20 5.90 19.94
N VAL A 254 -7.01 5.32 19.87
CA VAL A 254 -5.81 5.99 19.42
C VAL A 254 -5.15 5.13 18.35
N ILE A 255 -4.88 5.71 17.19
CA ILE A 255 -4.03 5.10 16.18
C ILE A 255 -2.58 5.50 16.50
N VAL A 256 -1.75 4.50 16.82
CA VAL A 256 -0.34 4.69 17.11
C VAL A 256 0.47 4.35 15.87
N VAL A 257 1.25 5.31 15.37
CA VAL A 257 2.20 5.11 14.27
C VAL A 257 3.58 4.89 14.87
N THR A 258 4.19 3.74 14.57
CA THR A 258 5.53 3.36 15.10
C THR A 258 6.62 3.42 14.03
N GLU A 259 6.28 3.22 12.77
CA GLU A 259 7.21 3.23 11.64
C GLU A 259 6.56 4.01 10.50
N ILE A 260 7.35 4.83 9.80
CA ILE A 260 6.90 5.65 8.66
C ILE A 260 7.54 5.15 7.36
N PRO A 261 6.91 5.39 6.20
CA PRO A 261 7.48 5.01 4.92
C PRO A 261 8.89 5.58 4.70
N TYR A 262 9.74 4.80 4.03
CA TYR A 262 11.11 5.19 3.72
C TYR A 262 11.17 6.50 2.93
N LEU A 263 12.14 7.36 3.22
CA LEU A 263 12.35 8.72 2.71
C LEU A 263 11.34 9.78 3.21
N GLU A 264 10.40 9.42 4.06
CA GLU A 264 9.56 10.40 4.75
C GLU A 264 10.18 10.85 6.08
N THR A 265 9.81 12.05 6.54
CA THR A 265 10.19 12.56 7.85
C THR A 265 8.98 12.67 8.77
N ARG A 266 9.20 12.46 10.07
CA ARG A 266 8.14 12.53 11.08
C ARG A 266 7.38 13.86 11.04
N ASP A 267 8.09 14.99 10.95
CA ASP A 267 7.49 16.32 10.98
C ASP A 267 6.67 16.60 9.73
N ARG A 268 7.14 16.15 8.53
CA ARG A 268 6.35 16.25 7.29
C ARG A 268 5.07 15.43 7.37
N VAL A 269 5.14 14.21 7.92
CA VAL A 269 3.94 13.38 8.14
C VAL A 269 2.98 14.10 9.08
N ARG A 270 3.46 14.58 10.24
CA ARG A 270 2.64 15.28 11.23
C ARG A 270 1.98 16.55 10.64
N GLU A 271 2.75 17.41 9.99
CA GLU A 271 2.24 18.64 9.36
C GLU A 271 1.16 18.35 8.33
N LYS A 272 1.35 17.30 7.51
CA LYS A 272 0.35 16.90 6.52
C LYS A 272 -0.92 16.37 7.19
N LEU A 273 -0.80 15.57 8.23
CA LEU A 273 -1.95 15.09 9.01
C LEU A 273 -2.71 16.24 9.66
N GLU A 274 -2.01 17.20 10.31
CA GLU A 274 -2.62 18.40 10.89
C GLU A 274 -3.31 19.25 9.83
N GLN A 275 -2.73 19.35 8.62
CA GLN A 275 -3.35 20.05 7.50
C GLN A 275 -4.67 19.39 7.08
N LEU A 276 -4.67 18.05 6.89
CA LEU A 276 -5.86 17.29 6.49
C LEU A 276 -7.01 17.42 7.50
N VAL A 277 -6.69 17.51 8.79
CA VAL A 277 -7.69 17.77 9.85
C VAL A 277 -8.22 19.21 9.78
N ARG A 278 -7.35 20.20 9.58
CA ARG A 278 -7.77 21.62 9.42
C ARG A 278 -8.64 21.85 8.18
N ASP A 279 -8.32 21.16 7.10
CA ASP A 279 -9.03 21.26 5.81
C ASP A 279 -10.32 20.41 5.80
N ASP A 280 -10.69 19.80 6.94
CA ASP A 280 -11.85 18.90 7.16
C ASP A 280 -11.93 17.74 6.14
N ARG A 281 -10.77 17.32 5.63
CA ARG A 281 -10.68 16.17 4.70
C ARG A 281 -10.71 14.84 5.40
N ILE A 282 -10.26 14.78 6.65
CA ILE A 282 -10.36 13.62 7.53
C ILE A 282 -11.10 14.06 8.78
N GLN A 283 -12.27 13.49 8.97
CA GLN A 283 -13.10 13.72 10.15
C GLN A 283 -12.81 12.65 11.21
N GLY A 284 -13.20 12.90 12.45
CA GLY A 284 -13.05 11.91 13.52
C GLY A 284 -11.72 11.97 14.29
N ILE A 285 -10.76 12.81 13.90
CA ILE A 285 -9.52 13.03 14.67
C ILE A 285 -9.73 14.16 15.68
N SER A 286 -9.35 13.91 16.95
CA SER A 286 -9.40 14.90 18.05
C SER A 286 -8.10 15.69 18.15
N LYS A 287 -6.95 14.99 18.18
CA LYS A 287 -5.62 15.60 18.26
C LYS A 287 -4.54 14.65 17.77
N ILE A 288 -3.40 15.20 17.39
CA ILE A 288 -2.20 14.45 17.02
C ILE A 288 -1.11 14.82 18.02
N VAL A 289 -0.48 13.81 18.64
CA VAL A 289 0.54 13.99 19.69
C VAL A 289 1.78 13.18 19.30
N ASP A 290 2.94 13.82 19.35
CA ASP A 290 4.22 13.15 19.18
C ASP A 290 4.75 12.73 20.55
N LEU A 291 4.90 11.43 20.77
CA LEU A 291 5.46 10.82 21.97
C LEU A 291 6.80 10.14 21.71
N THR A 292 7.44 10.45 20.58
CA THR A 292 8.78 9.95 20.28
C THR A 292 9.78 10.46 21.30
N ASP A 293 10.41 9.57 22.04
CA ASP A 293 11.35 9.89 23.10
C ASP A 293 12.76 9.35 22.79
N ARG A 294 13.69 9.49 23.75
CA ARG A 294 15.09 9.02 23.63
C ARG A 294 15.23 7.50 23.64
N ASN A 295 14.21 6.76 24.09
CA ASN A 295 14.21 5.30 24.12
C ASN A 295 13.69 4.72 22.80
N THR A 296 13.06 5.55 21.96
CA THR A 296 12.64 5.16 20.62
C THR A 296 13.87 5.06 19.71
N PRO A 297 14.07 3.94 19.00
CA PRO A 297 15.18 3.82 18.04
C PRO A 297 15.20 4.98 17.02
N ASP A 298 16.38 5.41 16.61
CA ASP A 298 16.59 6.54 15.68
C ASP A 298 15.79 6.43 14.36
N TRP A 299 15.39 5.23 13.98
CA TRP A 299 14.66 4.91 12.75
C TRP A 299 13.15 4.68 12.98
N GLN A 300 12.65 4.83 14.21
CA GLN A 300 11.25 4.69 14.57
C GLN A 300 10.68 6.01 15.09
N VAL A 301 9.35 6.06 15.15
CA VAL A 301 8.57 7.18 15.69
C VAL A 301 7.53 6.64 16.69
N ARG A 302 6.90 7.53 17.46
CA ARG A 302 5.70 7.22 18.25
C ARG A 302 4.71 8.38 18.13
N LEU A 303 3.90 8.36 17.08
CA LEU A 303 2.86 9.36 16.85
C LEU A 303 1.50 8.79 17.27
N HIS A 304 0.81 9.48 18.18
CA HIS A 304 -0.52 9.16 18.64
C HIS A 304 -1.54 10.03 17.93
N ILE A 305 -2.43 9.43 17.17
CA ILE A 305 -3.58 10.06 16.53
C ILE A 305 -4.81 9.68 17.34
N VAL A 306 -5.25 10.61 18.20
CA VAL A 306 -6.38 10.39 19.11
C VAL A 306 -7.68 10.64 18.39
N LEU A 307 -8.57 9.65 18.37
CA LEU A 307 -9.86 9.73 17.70
C LEU A 307 -10.93 10.39 18.58
N ARG A 308 -11.98 10.89 17.96
CA ARG A 308 -13.22 11.29 18.63
C ARG A 308 -13.99 10.01 19.00
N ARG A 309 -14.87 10.08 19.99
CA ARG A 309 -15.60 8.92 20.51
C ARG A 309 -16.61 8.32 19.52
N ASP A 310 -17.09 9.13 18.60
CA ASP A 310 -18.07 8.82 17.56
C ASP A 310 -17.41 8.43 16.23
N ALA A 311 -16.09 8.38 16.16
CA ALA A 311 -15.37 8.07 14.95
C ALA A 311 -15.18 6.56 14.75
N ASP A 312 -15.45 6.08 13.55
CA ASP A 312 -15.06 4.74 13.11
C ASP A 312 -13.55 4.71 12.86
N ARG A 313 -12.84 3.91 13.67
CA ARG A 313 -11.37 3.85 13.65
C ARG A 313 -10.80 3.29 12.36
N ASP A 314 -11.51 2.33 11.73
CA ASP A 314 -11.03 1.67 10.50
C ASP A 314 -11.23 2.60 9.30
N VAL A 315 -12.33 3.33 9.24
CA VAL A 315 -12.58 4.36 8.23
C VAL A 315 -11.53 5.48 8.33
N VAL A 316 -11.24 5.97 9.55
CA VAL A 316 -10.20 7.01 9.74
C VAL A 316 -8.83 6.50 9.33
N LEU A 317 -8.48 5.24 9.67
CA LEU A 317 -7.21 4.64 9.28
C LEU A 317 -7.08 4.54 7.74
N ASN A 318 -8.13 4.12 7.04
CA ASN A 318 -8.16 4.04 5.58
C ASN A 318 -8.01 5.43 4.94
N GLN A 319 -8.70 6.45 5.49
CA GLN A 319 -8.54 7.84 5.05
C GLN A 319 -7.12 8.37 5.27
N LEU A 320 -6.49 8.00 6.40
CA LEU A 320 -5.10 8.36 6.70
C LEU A 320 -4.14 7.76 5.68
N PHE A 321 -4.31 6.49 5.29
CA PHE A 321 -3.50 5.87 4.25
C PHE A 321 -3.72 6.47 2.87
N GLU A 322 -4.95 6.81 2.51
CA GLU A 322 -5.26 7.37 1.19
C GLU A 322 -4.79 8.82 1.01
N PHE A 323 -4.94 9.67 2.04
CA PHE A 323 -4.72 11.11 1.89
C PHE A 323 -3.41 11.64 2.48
N SER A 324 -2.64 10.79 3.18
CA SER A 324 -1.43 11.23 3.87
C SER A 324 -0.19 10.43 3.47
N PRO A 325 1.03 10.93 3.81
CA PRO A 325 2.28 10.20 3.59
C PRO A 325 2.46 8.92 4.43
N LEU A 326 1.46 8.49 5.21
CA LEU A 326 1.47 7.19 5.89
C LEU A 326 1.39 6.00 4.92
N GLN A 327 0.98 6.25 3.69
CA GLN A 327 1.12 5.33 2.57
C GLN A 327 1.66 6.09 1.37
N GLY A 328 2.59 5.47 0.66
CA GLY A 328 3.18 6.04 -0.53
C GLY A 328 3.74 4.97 -1.46
N THR A 329 4.19 5.37 -2.64
CA THR A 329 4.79 4.46 -3.60
C THR A 329 6.31 4.64 -3.64
N PHE A 330 7.03 3.53 -3.79
CA PHE A 330 8.47 3.53 -4.05
C PHE A 330 8.73 2.90 -5.42
N SER A 331 9.39 3.64 -6.29
CA SER A 331 9.76 3.14 -7.62
C SER A 331 11.05 2.33 -7.53
N ILE A 332 11.02 1.09 -7.97
CA ILE A 332 12.20 0.24 -8.14
C ILE A 332 12.77 0.52 -9.54
N ILE A 333 14.02 0.97 -9.60
CA ILE A 333 14.76 1.19 -10.86
C ILE A 333 16.20 0.70 -10.62
N LEU A 334 16.48 -0.53 -11.03
CA LEU A 334 17.78 -1.19 -10.82
C LEU A 334 18.79 -0.75 -11.88
N LEU A 335 19.06 0.55 -11.94
CA LEU A 335 20.00 1.15 -12.87
C LEU A 335 21.35 1.38 -12.18
N ALA A 336 22.41 0.77 -12.67
CA ALA A 336 23.77 0.94 -12.15
C ALA A 336 24.79 1.00 -13.31
N LEU A 337 26.04 1.36 -12.99
CA LEU A 337 27.15 1.34 -13.95
C LEU A 337 27.79 -0.04 -13.98
N VAL A 338 27.84 -0.64 -15.17
CA VAL A 338 28.58 -1.86 -15.48
C VAL A 338 29.67 -1.49 -16.48
N GLY A 339 30.94 -1.55 -16.09
CA GLY A 339 32.05 -1.14 -16.94
C GLY A 339 31.89 0.30 -17.49
N ASN A 340 31.51 1.26 -16.65
CA ASN A 340 31.24 2.66 -16.97
C ASN A 340 30.05 2.90 -17.93
N ARG A 341 29.18 1.90 -18.13
CA ARG A 341 27.96 2.03 -18.96
C ARG A 341 26.73 1.89 -18.07
N PRO A 342 25.76 2.81 -18.14
CA PRO A 342 24.51 2.67 -17.39
C PRO A 342 23.67 1.53 -17.97
N GLN A 343 23.28 0.58 -17.10
CA GLN A 343 22.46 -0.57 -17.50
C GLN A 343 21.35 -0.78 -16.46
N THR A 344 20.15 -1.08 -16.93
CA THR A 344 19.07 -1.59 -16.06
C THR A 344 19.26 -3.09 -15.92
N LEU A 345 19.43 -3.54 -14.70
CA LEU A 345 19.76 -4.91 -14.35
C LEU A 345 18.58 -5.63 -13.70
N THR A 346 18.54 -6.93 -13.84
CA THR A 346 17.74 -7.81 -13.00
C THR A 346 18.45 -8.02 -11.66
N ILE A 347 17.73 -8.53 -10.64
CA ILE A 347 18.36 -8.83 -9.35
C ILE A 347 19.46 -9.91 -9.50
N LYS A 348 19.27 -10.89 -10.38
CA LYS A 348 20.24 -11.94 -10.67
C LYS A 348 21.52 -11.36 -11.29
N GLU A 349 21.39 -10.49 -12.28
CA GLU A 349 22.54 -9.83 -12.91
C GLU A 349 23.34 -8.97 -11.94
N MET A 350 22.67 -8.25 -11.03
CA MET A 350 23.36 -7.47 -9.96
C MET A 350 24.22 -8.38 -9.07
N LEU A 351 23.69 -9.51 -8.66
CA LEU A 351 24.40 -10.51 -7.84
C LEU A 351 25.56 -11.15 -8.62
N GLN A 352 25.36 -11.46 -9.91
CA GLN A 352 26.42 -12.01 -10.78
C GLN A 352 27.57 -11.04 -10.97
N GLU A 353 27.29 -9.73 -11.18
CA GLU A 353 28.34 -8.71 -11.29
C GLU A 353 29.13 -8.54 -9.99
N PHE A 354 28.46 -8.62 -8.84
CA PHE A 354 29.12 -8.62 -7.53
C PHE A 354 30.02 -9.86 -7.36
N ILE A 355 29.52 -11.07 -7.66
CA ILE A 355 30.31 -12.31 -7.56
C ILE A 355 31.53 -12.22 -8.48
N ARG A 356 31.36 -11.79 -9.74
CA ARG A 356 32.47 -11.61 -10.70
C ARG A 356 33.52 -10.66 -10.14
N HIS A 357 33.10 -9.51 -9.61
CA HIS A 357 34.01 -8.56 -8.96
C HIS A 357 34.78 -9.20 -7.78
N ARG A 358 34.10 -9.95 -6.91
CA ARG A 358 34.78 -10.62 -5.78
C ARG A 358 35.77 -11.66 -6.26
N VAL A 359 35.44 -12.43 -7.28
CA VAL A 359 36.38 -13.38 -7.88
C VAL A 359 37.63 -12.66 -8.40
N ASP A 360 37.47 -11.55 -9.13
CA ASP A 360 38.59 -10.78 -9.64
C ASP A 360 39.43 -10.18 -8.51
N VAL A 361 38.81 -9.62 -7.48
CA VAL A 361 39.51 -9.08 -6.31
C VAL A 361 40.31 -10.17 -5.58
N LEU A 362 39.73 -11.33 -5.32
CA LEU A 362 40.40 -12.43 -4.64
C LEU A 362 41.50 -13.05 -5.48
N ARG A 363 41.34 -13.13 -6.80
CA ARG A 363 42.39 -13.54 -7.73
C ARG A 363 43.59 -12.60 -7.65
N ARG A 364 43.38 -11.31 -7.82
CA ARG A 364 44.43 -10.27 -7.75
C ARG A 364 45.11 -10.24 -6.37
N ARG A 365 44.30 -10.31 -5.29
CA ARG A 365 44.84 -10.42 -3.93
C ARG A 365 45.77 -11.62 -3.77
N THR A 366 45.33 -12.77 -4.25
CA THR A 366 46.11 -14.02 -4.15
C THR A 366 47.42 -13.95 -4.99
N GLU A 367 47.34 -13.36 -6.18
CA GLU A 367 48.51 -13.10 -7.04
C GLU A 367 49.51 -12.15 -6.35
N PHE A 368 49.02 -11.06 -5.74
CA PHE A 368 49.84 -10.13 -4.99
C PHE A 368 50.50 -10.81 -3.78
N LEU A 369 49.74 -11.53 -2.96
CA LEU A 369 50.27 -12.26 -1.79
C LEU A 369 51.24 -13.34 -2.19
N LEU A 370 50.99 -14.05 -3.30
CA LEU A 370 51.92 -15.02 -3.85
C LEU A 370 53.21 -14.36 -4.27
N GLY A 371 53.15 -13.18 -4.93
CA GLY A 371 54.34 -12.39 -5.28
C GLY A 371 55.17 -11.96 -4.07
N GLU A 372 54.52 -11.45 -3.03
CA GLU A 372 55.21 -11.04 -1.80
C GLU A 372 55.74 -12.26 -1.03
N ALA A 373 54.98 -13.36 -0.94
CA ALA A 373 55.45 -14.58 -0.27
C ALA A 373 56.69 -15.18 -0.99
N ARG A 374 56.70 -15.18 -2.34
CA ARG A 374 57.88 -15.63 -3.09
C ARG A 374 59.10 -14.72 -2.88
N LYS A 375 58.93 -13.38 -2.91
CA LYS A 375 60.01 -12.44 -2.57
C LYS A 375 60.57 -12.68 -1.17
N ARG A 376 59.67 -12.88 -0.22
CA ARG A 376 60.08 -13.14 1.18
C ARG A 376 60.74 -14.51 1.33
N GLN A 377 60.18 -15.56 0.72
CA GLN A 377 60.74 -16.90 0.67
C GLN A 377 62.18 -16.87 0.11
N HIS A 378 62.41 -16.20 -1.00
CA HIS A 378 63.71 -16.05 -1.64
C HIS A 378 64.72 -15.36 -0.73
N THR A 379 64.29 -14.36 0.08
CA THR A 379 65.14 -13.68 1.04
C THR A 379 65.50 -14.59 2.21
N VAL A 380 64.47 -15.32 2.76
CA VAL A 380 64.69 -16.22 3.92
C VAL A 380 65.56 -17.42 3.52
N GLU A 381 65.42 -17.96 2.31
CA GLU A 381 66.35 -18.96 1.74
C GLU A 381 67.79 -18.54 1.82
N GLY A 382 68.09 -17.33 1.34
CA GLY A 382 69.47 -16.76 1.38
C GLY A 382 69.98 -16.63 2.83
N LEU A 383 69.09 -16.21 3.75
CA LEU A 383 69.49 -16.09 5.16
C LEU A 383 69.76 -17.47 5.80
N LEU A 384 68.97 -18.50 5.54
CA LEU A 384 69.16 -19.85 6.07
C LEU A 384 70.42 -20.49 5.50
N ILE A 385 70.67 -20.30 4.20
CA ILE A 385 71.91 -20.76 3.50
C ILE A 385 73.13 -20.08 4.13
N ALA A 386 73.07 -18.77 4.37
CA ALA A 386 74.16 -18.00 4.96
C ALA A 386 74.42 -18.43 6.40
N GLN A 387 73.41 -18.74 7.22
CA GLN A 387 73.57 -19.20 8.59
C GLN A 387 74.24 -20.56 8.69
N LEU A 388 74.01 -21.50 7.74
CA LEU A 388 74.73 -22.79 7.71
C LEU A 388 76.15 -22.67 7.16
N ASN A 389 76.42 -21.70 6.33
CA ASN A 389 77.74 -21.41 5.76
C ASN A 389 78.28 -20.11 6.34
N ILE A 390 78.09 -19.90 7.62
CA ILE A 390 78.39 -18.60 8.28
C ILE A 390 79.82 -18.21 8.29
N ASP A 391 80.76 -19.17 8.47
CA ASP A 391 82.18 -18.91 8.49
C ASP A 391 82.74 -18.38 7.19
N GLU A 392 82.26 -18.94 6.05
CA GLU A 392 82.64 -18.52 4.72
C GLU A 392 82.02 -17.19 4.33
N VAL A 393 80.78 -16.97 4.77
CA VAL A 393 80.05 -15.69 4.58
C VAL A 393 80.75 -14.57 5.34
N ILE A 394 81.09 -14.78 6.63
CA ILE A 394 81.79 -13.78 7.46
C ILE A 394 83.18 -13.50 6.92
N ASP A 395 83.87 -14.50 6.46
CA ASP A 395 85.23 -14.34 5.94
C ASP A 395 85.17 -13.54 4.60
N THR A 396 84.21 -13.81 3.77
CA THR A 396 83.96 -13.08 2.52
C THR A 396 83.63 -11.62 2.78
N ILE A 397 82.79 -11.32 3.78
CA ILE A 397 82.43 -9.92 4.14
C ILE A 397 83.62 -9.20 4.75
N ARG A 398 84.39 -9.84 5.64
CA ARG A 398 85.63 -9.25 6.26
C ARG A 398 86.71 -8.92 5.27
N LYS A 399 86.91 -9.67 4.22
CA LYS A 399 87.86 -9.46 3.14
C LYS A 399 87.47 -8.41 2.12
N SER A 400 86.21 -7.87 2.19
CA SER A 400 85.69 -6.86 1.29
C SER A 400 85.95 -5.47 1.83
N ALA A 401 86.41 -4.55 1.02
CA ALA A 401 86.72 -3.16 1.35
C ALA A 401 85.45 -2.27 1.50
N SER A 402 84.37 -2.68 0.93
CA SER A 402 83.05 -1.94 0.98
C SER A 402 81.88 -2.88 1.02
N ARG A 403 80.69 -2.33 1.39
CA ARG A 403 79.43 -3.05 1.39
C ARG A 403 79.05 -3.48 -0.03
N SER A 404 79.31 -2.68 -1.05
CA SER A 404 79.09 -3.03 -2.46
C SER A 404 79.95 -4.21 -2.92
N GLU A 405 81.28 -4.19 -2.60
CA GLU A 405 82.16 -5.29 -2.91
C GLU A 405 81.78 -6.58 -2.15
N ALA A 406 81.32 -6.48 -0.91
CA ALA A 406 80.87 -7.64 -0.16
C ALA A 406 79.61 -8.29 -0.84
N LYS A 407 78.63 -7.48 -1.37
CA LYS A 407 77.51 -8.01 -2.16
C LYS A 407 77.96 -8.71 -3.44
N GLU A 408 78.87 -8.11 -4.21
CA GLU A 408 79.41 -8.70 -5.45
C GLU A 408 80.14 -10.03 -5.21
N ARG A 409 81.00 -10.10 -4.16
CA ARG A 409 81.68 -11.33 -3.81
C ARG A 409 80.71 -12.43 -3.29
N LEU A 410 79.66 -12.07 -2.51
CA LEU A 410 78.70 -13.05 -2.05
C LEU A 410 77.91 -13.64 -3.22
N GLN A 411 77.62 -12.86 -4.29
CA GLN A 411 76.99 -13.35 -5.49
C GLN A 411 77.84 -14.36 -6.29
N THR A 412 79.14 -14.26 -6.17
CA THR A 412 80.09 -15.19 -6.83
C THR A 412 80.37 -16.44 -5.99
N LEU A 413 79.95 -16.46 -4.70
CA LEU A 413 80.13 -17.58 -3.78
C LEU A 413 79.33 -18.79 -4.26
N ARG A 414 79.98 -19.92 -4.46
CA ARG A 414 79.34 -21.17 -4.85
C ARG A 414 78.99 -21.98 -3.59
N VAL A 415 77.73 -22.16 -3.35
CA VAL A 415 77.17 -22.95 -2.27
C VAL A 415 76.83 -24.35 -2.76
N PRO A 416 77.35 -25.44 -2.17
CA PRO A 416 77.05 -26.82 -2.55
C PRO A 416 75.53 -27.15 -2.36
N GLY A 417 74.96 -27.89 -3.27
CA GLY A 417 73.54 -28.30 -3.17
C GLY A 417 73.17 -29.05 -1.91
N GLY A 418 74.03 -29.98 -1.43
CA GLY A 418 73.82 -30.68 -0.18
C GLY A 418 73.82 -29.83 1.08
N LEU A 419 74.40 -28.62 1.05
CA LEU A 419 74.36 -27.66 2.15
C LEU A 419 73.00 -26.87 2.11
N ILE A 420 72.53 -26.56 0.93
CA ILE A 420 71.22 -25.95 0.72
C ILE A 420 70.09 -26.90 1.13
N GLU A 421 70.19 -28.17 0.80
CA GLU A 421 69.26 -29.19 1.23
C GLU A 421 69.14 -29.26 2.74
N ARG A 422 70.26 -29.23 3.44
CA ARG A 422 70.28 -29.17 4.93
C ARG A 422 69.73 -27.86 5.47
N ALA A 423 69.90 -26.75 4.77
CA ALA A 423 69.37 -25.44 5.15
C ALA A 423 67.86 -25.40 5.08
N LEU A 424 67.32 -25.85 3.95
CA LEU A 424 65.92 -25.72 3.59
C LEU A 424 65.06 -26.89 4.01
N GLY A 425 65.68 -28.06 4.31
CA GLY A 425 65.01 -29.32 4.56
C GLY A 425 64.42 -29.93 3.28
N GLU A 426 63.84 -31.13 3.40
CA GLU A 426 63.41 -31.94 2.24
C GLU A 426 62.37 -31.19 1.36
N LYS A 427 61.30 -30.62 1.97
CA LYS A 427 60.25 -29.85 1.23
C LYS A 427 60.84 -28.58 0.60
N GLY A 428 61.67 -27.84 1.33
CA GLY A 428 62.28 -26.61 0.82
C GLY A 428 63.26 -26.88 -0.30
N TRP A 429 64.04 -27.96 -0.20
CA TRP A 429 64.93 -28.37 -1.27
C TRP A 429 64.21 -28.76 -2.55
N ALA A 430 63.10 -29.54 -2.42
CA ALA A 430 62.26 -29.88 -3.58
C ALA A 430 61.73 -28.60 -4.27
N ALA A 431 61.19 -27.64 -3.56
CA ALA A 431 60.73 -26.37 -4.12
C ALA A 431 61.85 -25.53 -4.74
N PHE A 432 63.05 -25.54 -4.10
CA PHE A 432 64.22 -24.83 -4.63
C PHE A 432 64.73 -25.45 -5.95
N VAL A 433 64.73 -26.76 -6.08
CA VAL A 433 65.15 -27.49 -7.29
C VAL A 433 64.09 -27.31 -8.39
N ASP A 434 62.82 -27.26 -8.06
CA ASP A 434 61.75 -27.01 -9.02
C ASP A 434 61.88 -25.62 -9.64
N ASP A 435 62.27 -24.60 -8.82
CA ASP A 435 62.45 -23.21 -9.30
C ASP A 435 63.77 -23.00 -10.05
N ARG A 436 64.86 -23.60 -9.65
CA ARG A 436 66.21 -23.30 -10.18
C ARG A 436 66.85 -24.47 -10.93
N GLY A 437 66.25 -25.62 -10.98
CA GLY A 437 66.80 -26.83 -11.55
C GLY A 437 67.80 -27.53 -10.59
N ALA A 438 68.06 -28.83 -10.85
CA ALA A 438 69.04 -29.62 -10.09
C ALA A 438 70.46 -29.26 -10.53
N GLY A 439 71.32 -28.89 -9.54
CA GLY A 439 72.71 -28.53 -9.79
C GLY A 439 73.58 -28.89 -8.59
N GLU A 440 74.86 -29.13 -8.88
CA GLU A 440 75.84 -29.46 -7.85
C GLU A 440 76.20 -28.26 -6.92
N SER A 441 76.07 -27.03 -7.46
CA SER A 441 76.34 -25.80 -6.72
C SER A 441 75.55 -24.66 -7.24
N TYR A 442 75.16 -23.71 -6.39
CA TYR A 442 74.31 -22.54 -6.70
C TYR A 442 74.99 -21.27 -6.18
N THR A 443 74.60 -20.15 -6.81
CA THR A 443 75.09 -18.81 -6.41
C THR A 443 73.96 -18.03 -5.76
N LEU A 444 74.29 -17.13 -4.84
CA LEU A 444 73.34 -16.23 -4.23
C LEU A 444 72.89 -15.14 -5.17
N SER A 445 71.61 -14.73 -5.12
CA SER A 445 71.11 -13.58 -5.92
C SER A 445 71.56 -12.24 -5.27
N ALA A 446 71.40 -11.18 -6.03
CA ALA A 446 71.70 -9.81 -5.55
C ALA A 446 70.84 -9.43 -4.31
N THR A 447 69.56 -9.84 -4.29
CA THR A 447 68.62 -9.62 -3.19
C THR A 447 69.00 -10.43 -1.95
N GLN A 448 69.40 -11.68 -2.13
CA GLN A 448 69.91 -12.53 -1.06
C GLN A 448 71.22 -12.00 -0.47
N ALA A 449 72.19 -11.60 -1.28
CA ALA A 449 73.43 -11.00 -0.85
C ALA A 449 73.24 -9.68 -0.09
N GLU A 450 72.23 -8.85 -0.52
CA GLU A 450 71.88 -7.64 0.19
C GLU A 450 71.32 -7.91 1.59
N ALA A 451 70.37 -8.88 1.69
CA ALA A 451 69.75 -9.29 2.93
C ALA A 451 70.80 -9.87 3.93
N ILE A 452 71.75 -10.66 3.40
CA ILE A 452 72.82 -11.21 4.19
C ILE A 452 73.76 -10.10 4.75
N VAL A 453 74.17 -9.15 3.94
CA VAL A 453 75.03 -8.01 4.35
C VAL A 453 74.26 -7.08 5.31
N ALA A 454 72.97 -7.02 5.27
CA ALA A 454 72.16 -6.24 6.19
C ALA A 454 71.80 -6.98 7.51
N MET A 455 72.15 -8.28 7.61
CA MET A 455 71.83 -9.14 8.73
C MET A 455 72.50 -8.65 10.03
N GLN A 456 71.74 -8.58 11.10
CA GLN A 456 72.34 -8.21 12.41
C GLN A 456 73.07 -9.42 13.08
N LEU A 457 74.15 -9.20 13.79
CA LEU A 457 74.85 -10.27 14.49
C LEU A 457 74.01 -11.05 15.47
N GLY A 458 72.96 -10.40 16.05
CA GLY A 458 72.02 -11.06 16.96
C GLY A 458 71.20 -12.14 16.32
N SER A 459 70.91 -12.02 15.00
CA SER A 459 70.16 -13.02 14.25
C SER A 459 70.92 -14.32 13.94
N LEU A 460 72.15 -14.39 14.32
CA LEU A 460 72.98 -15.62 14.26
C LEU A 460 72.72 -16.61 15.42
N ALA A 461 71.93 -16.22 16.42
CA ALA A 461 71.62 -17.10 17.55
C ALA A 461 70.74 -18.26 17.09
N GLY A 462 70.99 -19.46 17.68
CA GLY A 462 70.25 -20.67 17.27
C GLY A 462 68.72 -20.53 17.30
N LEU A 463 68.21 -19.77 18.28
CA LEU A 463 66.76 -19.51 18.43
C LEU A 463 66.20 -18.69 17.24
N GLU A 464 66.92 -17.77 16.63
CA GLU A 464 66.52 -17.00 15.46
C GLU A 464 66.61 -17.83 14.18
N ARG A 465 67.53 -18.81 14.10
CA ARG A 465 67.56 -19.74 12.99
C ARG A 465 66.29 -20.63 13.00
N ASP A 466 65.86 -21.12 14.14
CA ASP A 466 64.68 -21.95 14.27
C ASP A 466 63.39 -21.14 13.83
N LYS A 467 63.35 -19.85 14.24
CA LYS A 467 62.27 -18.96 13.77
C LYS A 467 62.29 -18.74 12.25
N LEU A 468 63.43 -18.52 11.64
CA LEU A 468 63.56 -18.40 10.19
C LEU A 468 63.13 -19.70 9.48
N GLY A 469 63.49 -20.88 10.05
CA GLY A 469 63.06 -22.17 9.54
C GLY A 469 61.53 -22.41 9.66
N GLU A 470 60.92 -21.91 10.74
CA GLU A 470 59.46 -21.93 10.89
C GLU A 470 58.77 -20.95 9.89
N GLU A 471 59.32 -19.72 9.74
CA GLU A 471 58.81 -18.76 8.76
C GLU A 471 58.89 -19.34 7.34
N PHE A 472 60.03 -19.94 6.97
CA PHE A 472 60.23 -20.58 5.68
C PHE A 472 59.21 -21.67 5.38
N ARG A 473 58.91 -22.55 6.33
CA ARG A 473 57.94 -23.62 6.18
C ARG A 473 56.55 -23.06 6.00
N LYS A 474 56.21 -22.04 6.80
CA LYS A 474 54.92 -21.35 6.63
C LYS A 474 54.77 -20.69 5.25
N LEU A 475 55.80 -20.02 4.77
CA LEU A 475 55.79 -19.42 3.43
C LEU A 475 55.60 -20.45 2.31
N LEU A 476 56.21 -21.67 2.47
CA LEU A 476 56.01 -22.75 1.51
C LEU A 476 54.54 -23.25 1.53
N ASP A 477 53.95 -23.39 2.70
CA ASP A 477 52.57 -23.81 2.83
C ASP A 477 51.60 -22.73 2.31
N ASP A 478 51.87 -21.43 2.58
CA ASP A 478 51.11 -20.31 2.07
C ASP A 478 51.21 -20.24 0.52
N ILE A 479 52.39 -20.41 -0.05
CA ILE A 479 52.61 -20.41 -1.55
C ILE A 479 51.84 -21.57 -2.17
N ALA A 480 51.89 -22.76 -1.57
CA ALA A 480 51.15 -23.93 -2.06
C ALA A 480 49.63 -23.68 -2.04
N GLU A 481 49.12 -23.02 -0.99
CA GLU A 481 47.71 -22.64 -0.88
C GLU A 481 47.33 -21.58 -1.93
N TYR A 482 48.15 -20.56 -2.16
CA TYR A 482 47.94 -19.57 -3.19
C TYR A 482 47.91 -20.18 -4.60
N HIS A 483 48.78 -21.13 -4.87
CA HIS A 483 48.74 -21.86 -6.13
C HIS A 483 47.51 -22.71 -6.28
N ARG A 484 47.05 -23.34 -5.18
CA ARG A 484 45.81 -24.10 -5.18
C ARG A 484 44.61 -23.19 -5.49
N LEU A 485 44.54 -21.99 -4.85
CA LEU A 485 43.47 -21.04 -5.07
C LEU A 485 43.44 -20.51 -6.51
N LEU A 486 44.61 -20.30 -7.10
CA LEU A 486 44.71 -19.78 -8.49
C LEU A 486 44.54 -20.87 -9.56
N SER A 487 44.61 -22.16 -9.20
CA SER A 487 44.47 -23.27 -10.16
C SER A 487 43.09 -23.47 -10.73
N ASP A 488 42.06 -23.18 -9.94
CA ASP A 488 40.64 -23.35 -10.32
C ASP A 488 39.79 -22.26 -9.71
N GLU A 489 38.90 -21.67 -10.52
CA GLU A 489 37.94 -20.65 -10.09
C GLU A 489 36.97 -21.18 -9.00
N ALA A 490 36.69 -22.48 -8.99
CA ALA A 490 35.86 -23.10 -7.95
C ALA A 490 36.44 -22.93 -6.53
N HIS A 491 37.78 -22.89 -6.40
CA HIS A 491 38.42 -22.62 -5.11
C HIS A 491 38.18 -21.16 -4.65
N ILE A 492 38.26 -20.21 -5.59
CA ILE A 492 37.98 -18.80 -5.30
C ILE A 492 36.50 -18.60 -4.93
N LEU A 493 35.59 -19.24 -5.65
CA LEU A 493 34.16 -19.19 -5.35
C LEU A 493 33.84 -19.77 -3.95
N ALA A 494 34.52 -20.85 -3.56
CA ALA A 494 34.40 -21.39 -2.20
C ALA A 494 34.87 -20.39 -1.14
N LEU A 495 35.92 -19.60 -1.43
CA LEU A 495 36.41 -18.54 -0.56
C LEU A 495 35.39 -17.36 -0.49
N VAL A 496 34.80 -16.93 -1.63
CA VAL A 496 33.73 -15.93 -1.64
C VAL A 496 32.56 -16.40 -0.76
N ARG A 497 32.17 -17.67 -0.88
CA ARG A 497 31.10 -18.26 -0.07
C ARG A 497 31.41 -18.19 1.44
N ALA A 498 32.64 -18.55 1.83
CA ALA A 498 33.10 -18.47 3.23
C ALA A 498 33.10 -17.02 3.75
N GLU A 499 33.51 -16.05 2.91
CA GLU A 499 33.42 -14.62 3.25
C GLU A 499 31.98 -14.17 3.49
N MET A 500 31.02 -14.62 2.70
CA MET A 500 29.60 -14.30 2.90
C MET A 500 29.06 -14.87 4.20
N GLU A 501 29.44 -16.12 4.56
CA GLU A 501 29.10 -16.73 5.84
C GLU A 501 29.68 -15.95 7.03
N GLU A 502 30.93 -15.47 6.90
CA GLU A 502 31.59 -14.66 7.92
C GLU A 502 30.90 -13.30 8.12
N ILE A 503 30.57 -12.58 7.04
CA ILE A 503 29.90 -11.30 7.06
C ILE A 503 28.51 -11.45 7.67
N LYS A 504 27.74 -12.46 7.24
CA LYS A 504 26.44 -12.79 7.81
C LYS A 504 26.53 -13.04 9.32
N ARG A 505 27.51 -13.81 9.78
CA ARG A 505 27.71 -14.10 11.22
C ARG A 505 28.07 -12.85 12.02
N LYS A 506 28.88 -11.92 11.46
CA LYS A 506 29.35 -10.71 12.15
C LYS A 506 28.32 -9.60 12.22
N TYR A 507 27.56 -9.39 11.14
CA TYR A 507 26.74 -8.18 10.93
C TYR A 507 25.28 -8.48 10.68
N GLY A 508 24.89 -9.75 10.57
CA GLY A 508 23.53 -10.15 10.28
C GLY A 508 22.54 -9.67 11.33
N ASP A 509 21.39 -9.17 10.87
CA ASP A 509 20.28 -8.73 11.72
C ASP A 509 18.92 -9.13 11.12
N LYS A 510 17.89 -9.02 11.94
CA LYS A 510 16.54 -9.35 11.52
C LYS A 510 15.97 -8.31 10.56
N ARG A 511 15.14 -8.78 9.62
CA ARG A 511 14.35 -7.94 8.73
C ARG A 511 13.52 -6.93 9.53
N ARG A 512 13.50 -5.66 9.11
CA ARG A 512 12.72 -4.57 9.70
C ARG A 512 11.37 -4.41 8.98
N THR A 513 11.36 -4.47 7.65
CA THR A 513 10.17 -4.29 6.82
C THR A 513 9.36 -5.57 6.72
N THR A 514 8.06 -5.51 6.97
CA THR A 514 7.13 -6.62 6.76
C THR A 514 6.64 -6.61 5.31
N ILE A 515 6.53 -7.79 4.70
CA ILE A 515 5.92 -7.95 3.37
C ILE A 515 4.55 -8.56 3.57
N SER A 516 3.49 -7.84 3.20
CA SER A 516 2.11 -8.32 3.21
C SER A 516 1.79 -9.01 1.88
N ASP A 517 0.98 -10.06 1.93
CA ASP A 517 0.45 -10.71 0.73
C ASP A 517 -0.77 -9.96 0.15
N GLU A 518 -1.32 -9.01 0.89
CA GLU A 518 -2.43 -8.18 0.45
C GLU A 518 -1.97 -7.20 -0.62
N GLU A 519 -2.40 -7.43 -1.87
CA GLU A 519 -2.28 -6.44 -2.94
C GLU A 519 -3.26 -5.30 -2.64
N ILE A 520 -2.76 -4.08 -2.53
CA ILE A 520 -3.64 -2.93 -2.44
C ILE A 520 -4.27 -2.74 -3.82
N GLY A 521 -5.55 -3.17 -3.95
CA GLY A 521 -6.44 -2.73 -5.02
C GLY A 521 -6.69 -1.22 -4.90
N GLU A 522 -7.30 -0.62 -5.92
CA GLU A 522 -7.85 0.74 -5.77
C GLU A 522 -8.73 0.76 -4.52
N VAL A 523 -8.40 1.61 -3.54
CA VAL A 523 -9.22 1.82 -2.33
C VAL A 523 -10.62 2.20 -2.82
N ARG A 524 -11.60 1.38 -2.53
CA ARG A 524 -12.97 1.69 -2.90
C ARG A 524 -13.41 2.90 -2.09
N ARG A 525 -14.04 3.86 -2.74
CA ARG A 525 -14.60 5.04 -2.04
C ARG A 525 -15.52 4.64 -0.89
N ASP A 526 -16.15 3.47 -0.99
CA ASP A 526 -17.00 2.90 0.02
C ASP A 526 -16.24 2.64 1.35
N ASP A 527 -14.96 2.24 1.29
CA ASP A 527 -14.11 1.96 2.46
C ASP A 527 -13.67 3.24 3.22
N LEU A 528 -13.92 4.40 2.62
CA LEU A 528 -13.56 5.72 3.18
C LEU A 528 -14.74 6.45 3.82
N ILE A 529 -15.95 5.90 3.74
CA ILE A 529 -17.19 6.56 4.14
C ILE A 529 -17.90 5.66 5.16
N PRO A 530 -18.33 6.20 6.32
CA PRO A 530 -19.05 5.41 7.31
C PRO A 530 -20.41 4.95 6.74
N GLU A 531 -20.83 3.74 7.12
CA GLU A 531 -22.13 3.21 6.77
C GLU A 531 -23.19 3.74 7.72
N GLU A 532 -24.08 4.59 7.20
CA GLU A 532 -25.14 5.23 7.97
C GLU A 532 -26.46 5.12 7.24
N THR A 533 -27.54 5.02 8.02
CA THR A 533 -28.90 5.01 7.46
C THR A 533 -29.40 6.44 7.24
N MET A 534 -29.72 6.77 5.98
CA MET A 534 -30.11 8.10 5.54
C MET A 534 -31.55 8.14 5.06
N ALA A 535 -32.23 9.25 5.33
CA ALA A 535 -33.47 9.60 4.65
C ALA A 535 -33.14 10.43 3.41
N VAL A 536 -33.59 9.96 2.24
CA VAL A 536 -33.40 10.66 0.95
C VAL A 536 -34.72 11.22 0.49
N THR A 537 -34.75 12.50 0.13
CA THR A 537 -35.92 13.17 -0.40
C THR A 537 -35.70 13.66 -1.81
N LEU A 538 -36.70 13.47 -2.67
CA LEU A 538 -36.75 13.98 -4.04
C LEU A 538 -38.05 14.78 -4.22
N SER A 539 -37.94 16.04 -4.65
CA SER A 539 -39.08 16.91 -4.90
C SER A 539 -39.62 16.76 -6.33
N HIS A 540 -40.87 17.23 -6.58
CA HIS A 540 -41.50 17.22 -7.91
C HIS A 540 -40.67 17.98 -8.98
N ARG A 541 -40.00 19.06 -8.59
CA ARG A 541 -39.09 19.81 -9.49
C ARG A 541 -37.71 19.18 -9.59
N GLY A 542 -37.46 18.02 -8.98
CA GLY A 542 -36.22 17.26 -9.08
C GLY A 542 -35.08 17.79 -8.19
N TYR A 543 -35.38 18.31 -7.00
CA TYR A 543 -34.35 18.60 -5.98
C TYR A 543 -34.19 17.40 -5.06
N ILE A 544 -32.94 16.94 -4.88
CA ILE A 544 -32.60 15.80 -4.06
C ILE A 544 -31.64 16.20 -2.93
N LYS A 545 -31.79 15.56 -1.78
CA LYS A 545 -30.89 15.65 -0.64
C LYS A 545 -30.96 14.39 0.21
N ARG A 546 -29.91 14.13 0.98
CA ARG A 546 -29.91 13.15 2.06
C ARG A 546 -29.84 13.85 3.41
N MET A 547 -30.36 13.20 4.44
CA MET A 547 -30.30 13.66 5.81
C MET A 547 -30.32 12.46 6.77
N GLU A 548 -29.83 12.64 7.98
CA GLU A 548 -29.90 11.61 9.02
C GLU A 548 -31.33 11.26 9.37
N LEU A 549 -31.63 9.97 9.51
CA LEU A 549 -32.96 9.47 9.83
C LEU A 549 -33.44 9.95 11.19
N SER A 550 -32.54 10.19 12.14
CA SER A 550 -32.80 10.73 13.49
C SER A 550 -33.53 12.08 13.51
N THR A 551 -33.46 12.80 12.40
CA THR A 551 -34.11 14.14 12.25
C THR A 551 -35.65 14.05 12.31
N TYR A 552 -36.25 12.89 12.03
CA TYR A 552 -37.70 12.68 12.07
C TYR A 552 -38.16 11.93 13.35
N ARG A 553 -38.79 12.63 14.28
CA ARG A 553 -39.31 12.03 15.55
C ARG A 553 -40.67 11.38 15.30
N ALA A 554 -40.87 10.20 15.91
CA ALA A 554 -42.14 9.51 15.85
C ALA A 554 -43.28 10.29 16.56
N GLN A 555 -44.47 10.38 15.94
CA GLN A 555 -45.66 11.05 16.45
C GLN A 555 -46.85 10.08 16.55
N LYS A 556 -47.80 10.39 17.38
CA LYS A 556 -49.04 9.58 17.53
C LYS A 556 -50.00 9.84 16.35
N ARG A 557 -50.86 8.85 16.02
CA ARG A 557 -51.92 8.95 15.02
C ARG A 557 -52.79 10.20 15.23
N GLY A 558 -53.11 10.95 14.17
CA GLY A 558 -53.96 12.15 14.21
C GLY A 558 -53.24 13.41 14.70
N GLY A 559 -51.90 13.39 14.88
CA GLY A 559 -51.09 14.57 15.16
C GLY A 559 -50.93 15.49 13.96
N ARG A 560 -50.43 16.72 14.19
CA ARG A 560 -50.06 17.66 13.14
C ARG A 560 -48.62 17.30 12.69
N GLY A 561 -48.36 17.10 11.39
CA GLY A 561 -47.07 16.74 10.86
C GLY A 561 -45.99 17.85 11.08
N ILE A 562 -44.73 17.52 10.85
CA ILE A 562 -43.61 18.45 10.93
C ILE A 562 -43.23 18.86 9.50
N ALA A 563 -42.89 20.13 9.22
CA ALA A 563 -42.46 20.58 7.92
C ALA A 563 -41.14 19.85 7.51
N GLY A 564 -41.18 19.05 6.44
CA GLY A 564 -40.09 18.21 5.95
C GLY A 564 -39.08 18.97 5.06
N ALA A 565 -39.52 20.08 4.48
CA ALA A 565 -38.71 21.05 3.72
C ALA A 565 -39.39 22.41 3.76
N LYS A 566 -38.64 23.53 3.60
CA LYS A 566 -39.25 24.76 3.06
C LYS A 566 -39.46 24.51 1.59
N THR A 567 -40.64 24.02 1.23
CA THR A 567 -41.09 23.91 -0.14
C THR A 567 -41.76 25.22 -0.49
N ASP A 568 -41.44 25.77 -1.65
CA ASP A 568 -42.34 26.74 -2.30
C ASP A 568 -43.70 26.02 -2.49
N GLU A 569 -44.81 26.70 -2.38
CA GLU A 569 -46.17 26.14 -2.55
C GLU A 569 -46.32 25.30 -3.87
N GLU A 570 -45.36 25.43 -4.78
CA GLU A 570 -45.34 24.81 -6.09
C GLU A 570 -44.35 23.59 -6.24
N ASP A 571 -43.62 23.14 -5.18
CA ASP A 571 -42.62 22.06 -5.28
C ASP A 571 -42.73 21.05 -4.13
N PRO A 572 -43.77 20.20 -4.06
CA PRO A 572 -43.92 19.20 -3.03
C PRO A 572 -42.87 18.06 -3.13
N ILE A 573 -42.62 17.39 -2.01
CA ILE A 573 -41.79 16.18 -1.99
C ILE A 573 -42.56 15.07 -2.70
N GLN A 574 -41.97 14.51 -3.74
CA GLN A 574 -42.56 13.43 -4.54
C GLN A 574 -42.17 12.06 -4.00
N HIS A 575 -40.88 11.88 -3.64
CA HIS A 575 -40.36 10.62 -3.12
C HIS A 575 -39.59 10.85 -1.81
N LEU A 576 -39.81 9.95 -0.86
CA LEU A 576 -39.06 9.84 0.38
C LEU A 576 -38.75 8.35 0.58
N PHE A 577 -37.48 8.00 0.73
CA PHE A 577 -37.07 6.63 0.99
C PHE A 577 -35.87 6.59 1.93
N VAL A 578 -35.64 5.43 2.53
CA VAL A 578 -34.55 5.18 3.47
C VAL A 578 -33.53 4.28 2.78
N ALA A 579 -32.26 4.63 2.85
CA ALA A 579 -31.16 3.90 2.21
C ALA A 579 -29.87 4.03 3.05
N SER A 580 -28.97 3.05 2.94
CA SER A 580 -27.62 3.17 3.49
C SER A 580 -26.77 4.12 2.65
N THR A 581 -25.80 4.79 3.26
CA THR A 581 -24.81 5.62 2.54
C THR A 581 -24.15 4.87 1.40
N HIS A 582 -23.93 3.56 1.54
CA HIS A 582 -23.25 2.71 0.56
C HIS A 582 -24.16 2.13 -0.51
N ASP A 583 -25.47 2.35 -0.44
CA ASP A 583 -26.39 1.85 -1.47
C ASP A 583 -26.25 2.62 -2.78
N TYR A 584 -26.53 1.92 -3.89
CA TYR A 584 -26.76 2.55 -5.17
C TYR A 584 -28.20 3.00 -5.26
N LEU A 585 -28.40 4.21 -5.75
CA LEU A 585 -29.71 4.69 -6.12
C LEU A 585 -29.88 4.56 -7.63
N LEU A 586 -30.85 3.75 -8.04
CA LEU A 586 -31.27 3.60 -9.42
C LEU A 586 -32.39 4.61 -9.69
N PHE A 587 -32.11 5.63 -10.50
CA PHE A 587 -33.07 6.67 -10.87
C PHE A 587 -33.69 6.29 -12.20
N PHE A 588 -34.98 6.00 -12.20
CA PHE A 588 -35.73 5.69 -13.39
C PHE A 588 -36.39 6.97 -13.92
N THR A 589 -36.30 7.18 -15.25
CA THR A 589 -36.83 8.39 -15.87
C THR A 589 -38.15 8.10 -16.57
N ASP A 590 -38.94 9.16 -16.83
CA ASP A 590 -40.14 9.15 -17.62
C ASP A 590 -39.95 8.60 -19.06
N ARG A 591 -38.70 8.67 -19.55
CA ARG A 591 -38.29 8.07 -20.86
C ARG A 591 -37.86 6.61 -20.78
N GLY A 592 -38.06 5.95 -19.64
CA GLY A 592 -37.69 4.53 -19.44
C GLY A 592 -36.17 4.26 -19.38
N LYS A 593 -35.35 5.24 -19.01
CA LYS A 593 -33.91 5.07 -18.72
C LYS A 593 -33.70 4.91 -17.24
N VAL A 594 -32.52 4.38 -16.89
CA VAL A 594 -32.03 4.31 -15.51
C VAL A 594 -30.63 4.88 -15.42
N PHE A 595 -30.39 5.67 -14.37
CA PHE A 595 -29.13 6.25 -13.98
C PHE A 595 -28.75 5.75 -12.58
N TRP A 596 -27.46 5.83 -12.24
CA TRP A 596 -26.94 5.41 -10.93
C TRP A 596 -26.29 6.57 -10.20
N GLN A 597 -26.43 6.57 -8.90
CA GLN A 597 -25.66 7.41 -7.99
C GLN A 597 -25.52 6.70 -6.64
N LYS A 598 -24.36 6.81 -6.00
CA LYS A 598 -24.22 6.37 -4.61
C LYS A 598 -24.91 7.34 -3.67
N VAL A 599 -25.53 6.83 -2.58
CA VAL A 599 -26.20 7.68 -1.59
C VAL A 599 -25.22 8.68 -0.96
N TYR A 600 -23.98 8.28 -0.72
CA TYR A 600 -22.97 9.18 -0.15
C TYR A 600 -22.59 10.37 -1.07
N ASP A 601 -22.80 10.27 -2.38
CA ASP A 601 -22.55 11.37 -3.34
C ASP A 601 -23.68 12.42 -3.33
N LEU A 602 -24.82 12.12 -2.70
CA LEU A 602 -25.89 13.10 -2.53
C LEU A 602 -25.52 14.16 -1.48
N PRO A 603 -25.95 15.41 -1.64
CA PRO A 603 -25.68 16.45 -0.66
C PRO A 603 -26.32 16.14 0.69
N LEU A 604 -25.51 16.13 1.75
CA LEU A 604 -25.99 16.08 3.14
C LEU A 604 -26.45 17.48 3.54
N LEU A 605 -27.73 17.65 3.77
CA LEU A 605 -28.34 18.96 4.04
C LEU A 605 -29.36 18.87 5.18
N ASN A 606 -29.59 19.98 5.83
CA ASN A 606 -30.59 20.10 6.89
C ASN A 606 -32.01 19.90 6.34
N ARG A 607 -32.96 19.53 7.23
CA ARG A 607 -34.36 19.29 6.90
C ARG A 607 -35.02 20.44 6.11
N THR A 608 -34.72 21.70 6.43
CA THR A 608 -35.35 22.90 5.81
C THR A 608 -34.65 23.35 4.51
N ALA A 609 -33.53 22.75 4.12
CA ALA A 609 -32.82 23.13 2.90
C ALA A 609 -33.52 22.56 1.65
N LYS A 610 -33.48 23.29 0.52
CA LYS A 610 -34.15 22.93 -0.74
C LYS A 610 -33.58 21.68 -1.43
N GLY A 611 -32.33 21.32 -1.20
CA GLY A 611 -31.64 20.23 -1.93
C GLY A 611 -30.86 20.73 -3.15
N ARG A 612 -30.28 19.79 -3.90
CA ARG A 612 -29.55 20.02 -5.16
C ARG A 612 -30.36 19.47 -6.34
N ALA A 613 -30.40 20.19 -7.43
CA ALA A 613 -31.11 19.72 -8.62
C ALA A 613 -30.50 18.43 -9.17
N VAL A 614 -31.30 17.41 -9.42
CA VAL A 614 -30.90 16.08 -9.95
C VAL A 614 -30.20 16.23 -11.29
N VAL A 615 -30.57 17.18 -12.12
CA VAL A 615 -29.93 17.49 -13.40
C VAL A 615 -28.45 17.90 -13.25
N ASN A 616 -28.02 18.33 -12.07
CA ASN A 616 -26.63 18.63 -11.75
C ASN A 616 -25.85 17.40 -11.25
N LEU A 617 -26.55 16.30 -10.96
CA LEU A 617 -25.97 15.04 -10.48
C LEU A 617 -25.98 13.96 -11.57
N LEU A 618 -27.03 13.96 -12.41
CA LEU A 618 -27.26 12.99 -13.48
C LEU A 618 -27.22 13.70 -14.84
N ASN A 619 -26.63 13.06 -15.85
CA ASN A 619 -26.58 13.58 -17.21
C ASN A 619 -27.93 13.34 -17.93
N LEU A 620 -28.99 13.99 -17.43
CA LEU A 620 -30.35 13.92 -18.02
C LEU A 620 -30.40 14.69 -19.34
N GLN A 621 -31.23 14.22 -20.26
CA GLN A 621 -31.54 14.95 -21.50
C GLN A 621 -32.48 16.10 -21.20
N GLU A 622 -32.57 17.06 -22.12
CA GLU A 622 -33.46 18.20 -21.97
C GLU A 622 -34.92 17.69 -21.92
N GLY A 623 -35.65 18.09 -20.89
CA GLY A 623 -37.02 17.68 -20.60
C GLY A 623 -37.17 16.27 -19.99
N GLU A 624 -36.10 15.53 -19.73
CA GLU A 624 -36.16 14.21 -19.06
C GLU A 624 -36.27 14.39 -17.54
N LYS A 625 -37.23 13.71 -16.90
CA LYS A 625 -37.50 13.80 -15.47
C LYS A 625 -37.26 12.46 -14.79
N VAL A 626 -36.74 12.48 -13.57
CA VAL A 626 -36.69 11.30 -12.70
C VAL A 626 -38.09 11.04 -12.18
N PHE A 627 -38.59 9.83 -12.40
CA PHE A 627 -39.93 9.46 -12.05
C PHE A 627 -39.98 8.54 -10.81
N ASN A 628 -39.03 7.61 -10.67
CA ASN A 628 -38.95 6.69 -9.55
C ASN A 628 -37.49 6.44 -9.16
N CYS A 629 -37.28 6.02 -7.92
CA CYS A 629 -35.95 5.74 -7.37
C CYS A 629 -35.96 4.46 -6.52
N LEU A 630 -34.92 3.64 -6.68
CA LEU A 630 -34.76 2.37 -5.99
C LEU A 630 -33.37 2.26 -5.37
N ALA A 631 -33.33 1.93 -4.09
CA ALA A 631 -32.04 1.67 -3.40
C ALA A 631 -31.63 0.21 -3.56
N VAL A 632 -30.38 -0.04 -3.95
CA VAL A 632 -29.81 -1.37 -4.21
C VAL A 632 -28.41 -1.47 -3.62
N ARG A 633 -28.15 -2.50 -2.81
CA ARG A 633 -26.81 -2.77 -2.27
C ARG A 633 -25.93 -3.48 -3.28
N ASP A 634 -26.40 -4.63 -3.80
CA ASP A 634 -25.64 -5.51 -4.67
C ASP A 634 -26.47 -5.91 -5.90
N PHE A 635 -25.80 -6.16 -7.02
CA PHE A 635 -26.41 -6.59 -8.28
C PHE A 635 -26.20 -8.08 -8.49
N ASP A 636 -27.23 -8.90 -8.22
CA ASP A 636 -27.20 -10.36 -8.40
C ASP A 636 -28.15 -10.84 -9.51
N ASP A 637 -28.02 -12.12 -9.90
CA ASP A 637 -28.86 -12.75 -10.93
C ASP A 637 -30.13 -13.36 -10.36
N ILE A 638 -30.27 -13.43 -9.05
CA ILE A 638 -31.40 -14.07 -8.36
C ILE A 638 -32.59 -13.12 -8.28
N ARG A 639 -32.33 -11.88 -7.86
CA ARG A 639 -33.35 -10.84 -7.74
C ARG A 639 -33.71 -10.25 -9.11
N GLN A 640 -34.95 -9.92 -9.27
CA GLN A 640 -35.49 -9.35 -10.51
C GLN A 640 -36.05 -7.95 -10.21
N VAL A 641 -35.84 -7.04 -11.15
CA VAL A 641 -36.49 -5.71 -11.13
C VAL A 641 -37.78 -5.83 -11.92
N VAL A 642 -38.89 -5.51 -11.28
CA VAL A 642 -40.20 -5.46 -11.92
C VAL A 642 -40.67 -4.01 -11.96
N MET A 643 -41.12 -3.61 -13.11
CA MET A 643 -41.58 -2.26 -13.42
C MET A 643 -43.07 -2.32 -13.82
N SER A 644 -43.88 -1.38 -13.36
CA SER A 644 -45.28 -1.21 -13.76
C SER A 644 -45.52 0.17 -14.39
N THR A 645 -46.34 0.22 -15.43
CA THR A 645 -46.71 1.45 -16.11
C THR A 645 -48.11 1.90 -15.73
N ARG A 646 -48.42 3.18 -15.98
CA ARG A 646 -49.72 3.78 -15.73
C ARG A 646 -50.85 3.03 -16.40
N ASN A 647 -50.63 2.52 -17.63
CA ASN A 647 -51.59 1.77 -18.40
C ASN A 647 -51.65 0.27 -18.04
N GLY A 648 -51.02 -0.14 -16.95
CA GLY A 648 -51.12 -1.50 -16.43
C GLY A 648 -50.23 -2.52 -17.09
N VAL A 649 -49.18 -2.11 -17.77
CA VAL A 649 -48.13 -3.00 -18.31
C VAL A 649 -47.12 -3.31 -17.22
N VAL A 650 -46.60 -4.56 -17.19
CA VAL A 650 -45.60 -5.05 -16.25
C VAL A 650 -44.43 -5.62 -17.02
N LYS A 651 -43.22 -5.30 -16.58
CA LYS A 651 -41.97 -5.84 -17.14
C LYS A 651 -41.05 -6.35 -16.04
N LYS A 652 -40.47 -7.54 -16.24
CA LYS A 652 -39.49 -8.16 -15.32
C LYS A 652 -38.13 -8.31 -16.00
N THR A 653 -37.07 -7.92 -15.32
CA THR A 653 -35.67 -7.95 -15.82
C THR A 653 -34.73 -8.31 -14.67
N SER A 654 -33.68 -9.14 -14.90
CA SER A 654 -32.68 -9.49 -13.87
C SER A 654 -31.97 -8.24 -13.33
N LEU A 655 -31.76 -8.19 -12.01
CA LEU A 655 -31.07 -7.08 -11.35
C LEU A 655 -29.61 -6.92 -11.84
N SER A 656 -28.94 -8.01 -12.17
CA SER A 656 -27.57 -8.01 -12.72
C SER A 656 -27.44 -7.26 -14.04
N GLU A 657 -28.51 -7.20 -14.85
CA GLU A 657 -28.54 -6.44 -16.09
C GLU A 657 -28.32 -4.93 -15.91
N TYR A 658 -28.46 -4.45 -14.66
CA TYR A 658 -28.25 -3.05 -14.27
C TYR A 658 -26.88 -2.80 -13.61
N SER A 659 -25.97 -3.79 -13.52
CA SER A 659 -24.67 -3.70 -12.83
C SER A 659 -23.63 -2.80 -13.51
N ARG A 660 -23.85 -2.42 -14.79
CA ARG A 660 -22.87 -1.67 -15.58
C ARG A 660 -23.39 -0.26 -15.93
N PRO A 661 -23.15 0.73 -15.06
CA PRO A 661 -23.60 2.10 -15.28
C PRO A 661 -22.90 2.75 -16.50
N LYS A 662 -23.64 3.64 -17.16
CA LYS A 662 -23.10 4.55 -18.18
C LYS A 662 -23.49 5.98 -17.83
N SER A 663 -22.62 6.94 -18.09
CA SER A 663 -22.85 8.36 -17.76
C SER A 663 -24.12 8.95 -18.40
N GLY A 664 -24.53 8.45 -19.56
CA GLY A 664 -25.77 8.85 -20.25
C GLY A 664 -27.01 8.00 -19.90
N GLY A 665 -26.95 7.18 -18.83
CA GLY A 665 -27.96 6.20 -18.47
C GLY A 665 -28.05 5.01 -19.44
N ILE A 666 -28.86 4.03 -19.08
CA ILE A 666 -29.16 2.87 -19.93
C ILE A 666 -30.69 2.71 -20.04
N ILE A 667 -31.17 2.10 -21.14
CA ILE A 667 -32.60 1.82 -21.31
C ILE A 667 -33.02 0.73 -20.32
N ALA A 668 -34.04 1.02 -19.49
CA ALA A 668 -34.61 0.09 -18.53
C ALA A 668 -35.89 -0.55 -19.07
N ILE A 669 -36.77 0.22 -19.75
CA ILE A 669 -37.99 -0.22 -20.40
C ILE A 669 -38.26 0.64 -21.64
N ARG A 670 -38.90 0.06 -22.68
CA ARG A 670 -39.51 0.85 -23.73
C ARG A 670 -40.97 1.10 -23.37
N LEU A 671 -41.36 2.36 -23.42
CA LEU A 671 -42.75 2.79 -23.17
C LEU A 671 -43.49 3.01 -24.49
N GLU A 672 -44.78 2.71 -24.47
CA GLU A 672 -45.69 3.09 -25.59
C GLU A 672 -45.99 4.61 -25.50
N GLU A 673 -46.41 5.18 -26.61
CA GLU A 673 -46.75 6.61 -26.66
C GLU A 673 -47.91 6.95 -25.70
N GLY A 674 -47.67 7.87 -24.77
CA GLY A 674 -48.64 8.27 -23.74
C GLY A 674 -48.70 7.39 -22.49
N ASP A 675 -47.82 6.38 -22.36
CA ASP A 675 -47.67 5.59 -21.15
C ASP A 675 -46.50 6.13 -20.28
N GLU A 676 -46.59 5.95 -18.99
CA GLU A 676 -45.60 6.44 -17.99
C GLU A 676 -45.25 5.31 -17.05
N LEU A 677 -43.99 5.30 -16.57
CA LEU A 677 -43.55 4.39 -15.52
C LEU A 677 -44.10 4.86 -14.19
N ILE A 678 -44.80 4.00 -13.45
CA ILE A 678 -45.44 4.33 -12.17
C ILE A 678 -44.65 3.79 -10.96
N ASP A 679 -44.13 2.57 -11.07
CA ASP A 679 -43.47 1.96 -9.94
C ASP A 679 -42.42 0.94 -10.35
N VAL A 680 -41.41 0.73 -9.50
CA VAL A 680 -40.35 -0.23 -9.71
C VAL A 680 -40.08 -0.94 -8.39
N VAL A 681 -40.09 -2.27 -8.38
CA VAL A 681 -39.85 -3.08 -7.18
C VAL A 681 -38.79 -4.18 -7.49
N ILE A 682 -38.06 -4.61 -6.45
CA ILE A 682 -37.23 -5.79 -6.53
C ILE A 682 -38.00 -6.98 -6.00
N VAL A 683 -37.95 -8.09 -6.71
CA VAL A 683 -38.59 -9.35 -6.33
C VAL A 683 -37.59 -10.49 -6.28
N SER A 684 -37.80 -11.40 -5.34
CA SER A 684 -37.09 -12.67 -5.23
C SER A 684 -37.95 -13.83 -5.77
N PRO A 685 -37.33 -14.97 -6.11
CA PRO A 685 -38.10 -16.14 -6.58
C PRO A 685 -39.20 -16.55 -5.58
N GLY A 686 -40.39 -16.90 -6.13
CA GLY A 686 -41.52 -17.36 -5.33
C GLY A 686 -42.39 -16.28 -4.70
N GLN A 687 -42.06 -14.99 -4.90
CA GLN A 687 -42.87 -13.87 -4.40
C GLN A 687 -44.03 -13.55 -5.34
N ASP A 688 -45.10 -13.00 -4.79
CA ASP A 688 -46.25 -12.47 -5.51
C ASP A 688 -46.15 -10.95 -5.61
N LEU A 689 -46.71 -10.42 -6.69
CA LEU A 689 -46.90 -9.00 -6.95
C LEU A 689 -48.35 -8.59 -6.76
N LEU A 690 -48.57 -7.41 -6.19
CA LEU A 690 -49.91 -6.79 -6.16
C LEU A 690 -49.82 -5.41 -6.79
N ILE A 691 -50.70 -5.14 -7.77
CA ILE A 691 -50.87 -3.85 -8.42
C ILE A 691 -52.19 -3.25 -7.95
N ALA A 692 -52.18 -1.97 -7.59
CA ALA A 692 -53.36 -1.22 -7.19
C ALA A 692 -53.67 -0.06 -8.14
N THR A 693 -54.98 0.33 -8.23
CA THR A 693 -55.45 1.36 -9.14
C THR A 693 -56.06 2.56 -8.42
N THR A 694 -56.16 3.70 -9.13
CA THR A 694 -56.73 4.96 -8.62
C THR A 694 -58.17 4.81 -8.08
N ARG A 695 -58.97 3.95 -8.75
CA ARG A 695 -60.35 3.70 -8.34
C ARG A 695 -60.48 2.56 -7.30
N GLY A 696 -59.42 2.14 -6.72
CA GLY A 696 -59.42 1.22 -5.58
C GLY A 696 -59.56 -0.25 -5.95
N MET A 697 -59.17 -0.65 -7.17
CA MET A 697 -59.05 -2.06 -7.55
C MET A 697 -57.64 -2.54 -7.27
N ALA A 698 -57.40 -3.86 -7.08
CA ALA A 698 -56.08 -4.46 -6.94
C ALA A 698 -56.05 -5.88 -7.49
N ILE A 699 -54.93 -6.28 -8.11
CA ILE A 699 -54.70 -7.64 -8.60
C ILE A 699 -53.43 -8.19 -7.98
N ARG A 700 -53.51 -9.43 -7.44
CA ARG A 700 -52.33 -10.18 -6.93
C ARG A 700 -52.07 -11.36 -7.86
N PHE A 701 -50.83 -11.52 -8.32
CA PHE A 701 -50.40 -12.62 -9.20
C PHE A 701 -48.94 -13.02 -8.90
N SER A 702 -48.55 -14.24 -9.31
CA SER A 702 -47.18 -14.68 -9.14
C SER A 702 -46.22 -13.87 -10.02
N GLN A 703 -45.06 -13.51 -9.49
CA GLN A 703 -44.01 -12.90 -10.31
C GLN A 703 -43.57 -13.80 -11.47
N ASP A 704 -43.80 -15.12 -11.39
CA ASP A 704 -43.47 -16.09 -12.44
C ASP A 704 -44.45 -16.02 -13.65
N ASP A 705 -45.64 -15.47 -13.47
CA ASP A 705 -46.55 -15.16 -14.55
C ASP A 705 -46.03 -14.07 -15.50
N ALA A 706 -45.08 -13.28 -15.06
CA ALA A 706 -44.34 -12.33 -15.88
C ALA A 706 -42.97 -12.91 -16.28
N ARG A 707 -42.79 -13.23 -17.57
CA ARG A 707 -41.48 -13.73 -18.05
C ARG A 707 -40.38 -12.70 -17.88
N SER A 708 -39.16 -13.14 -17.55
CA SER A 708 -37.97 -12.26 -17.53
C SER A 708 -37.62 -11.84 -18.96
N MET A 709 -37.31 -10.59 -19.16
CA MET A 709 -37.03 -9.97 -20.47
C MET A 709 -35.82 -9.05 -20.39
N GLY A 710 -35.13 -8.89 -21.53
CA GLY A 710 -34.00 -7.94 -21.61
C GLY A 710 -34.44 -6.49 -21.43
N ARG A 711 -33.51 -5.61 -21.04
CA ARG A 711 -33.76 -4.20 -20.67
C ARG A 711 -34.54 -3.41 -21.74
N ALA A 712 -34.18 -3.51 -23.01
CA ALA A 712 -34.70 -2.68 -24.09
C ALA A 712 -35.97 -3.27 -24.75
N THR A 713 -36.91 -3.85 -23.95
CA THR A 713 -38.15 -4.45 -24.42
C THR A 713 -39.38 -3.74 -23.82
N TYR A 714 -40.54 -3.94 -24.43
CA TYR A 714 -41.86 -3.61 -23.87
C TYR A 714 -42.24 -4.66 -22.82
N GLY A 715 -43.21 -4.33 -21.96
CA GLY A 715 -43.71 -5.27 -20.95
C GLY A 715 -44.82 -6.19 -21.48
N VAL A 716 -45.56 -6.78 -20.55
CA VAL A 716 -46.77 -7.58 -20.74
C VAL A 716 -47.92 -7.02 -19.94
N LYS A 717 -49.17 -7.24 -20.31
CA LYS A 717 -50.36 -6.75 -19.58
C LYS A 717 -50.37 -7.29 -18.15
N GLY A 718 -50.35 -6.40 -17.14
CA GLY A 718 -50.38 -6.71 -15.71
C GLY A 718 -51.82 -6.79 -15.15
N ILE A 719 -52.63 -5.78 -15.45
CA ILE A 719 -54.04 -5.63 -15.02
C ILE A 719 -54.89 -5.13 -16.17
N ASP A 720 -56.18 -5.48 -16.17
CA ASP A 720 -57.18 -4.97 -17.13
C ASP A 720 -57.91 -3.78 -16.47
N LEU A 721 -57.55 -2.58 -16.95
CA LEU A 721 -58.04 -1.32 -16.39
C LEU A 721 -59.40 -0.96 -16.96
N ALA A 722 -60.32 -0.43 -16.14
CA ALA A 722 -61.55 0.20 -16.61
C ALA A 722 -61.26 1.57 -17.24
N GLU A 723 -62.17 2.08 -18.05
CA GLU A 723 -62.01 3.39 -18.72
C GLU A 723 -61.81 4.52 -17.69
N GLY A 724 -60.68 5.25 -17.79
CA GLY A 724 -60.30 6.32 -16.88
C GLY A 724 -59.76 5.87 -15.50
N ASP A 725 -59.39 4.58 -15.34
CA ASP A 725 -58.65 4.07 -14.19
C ASP A 725 -57.14 3.92 -14.53
N PHE A 726 -56.30 4.09 -13.57
CA PHE A 726 -54.85 4.02 -13.77
C PHE A 726 -54.17 3.30 -12.62
N VAL A 727 -53.01 2.70 -12.84
CA VAL A 727 -52.18 2.13 -11.78
C VAL A 727 -51.57 3.23 -10.91
N VAL A 728 -51.62 3.06 -9.59
CA VAL A 728 -51.00 3.99 -8.59
C VAL A 728 -49.79 3.44 -7.92
N GLY A 729 -49.62 2.12 -7.84
CA GLY A 729 -48.47 1.52 -7.23
C GLY A 729 -48.45 0.01 -7.38
N MET A 730 -47.27 -0.59 -7.17
CA MET A 730 -47.04 -2.01 -7.19
C MET A 730 -46.19 -2.43 -5.97
N VAL A 731 -46.64 -3.47 -5.27
CA VAL A 731 -45.91 -3.98 -4.10
C VAL A 731 -45.65 -5.47 -4.21
N VAL A 732 -44.63 -5.93 -3.50
CA VAL A 732 -44.40 -7.35 -3.25
C VAL A 732 -45.35 -7.80 -2.15
N ALA A 733 -46.18 -8.81 -2.44
CA ALA A 733 -47.16 -9.34 -1.50
C ALA A 733 -46.50 -10.38 -0.59
N ASP A 734 -46.14 -9.97 0.60
CA ASP A 734 -45.58 -10.82 1.65
C ASP A 734 -46.68 -11.26 2.62
N PRO A 735 -46.97 -12.59 2.79
CA PRO A 735 -47.99 -13.07 3.72
C PRO A 735 -47.85 -12.60 5.16
N ALA A 736 -46.62 -12.30 5.59
CA ALA A 736 -46.32 -11.80 6.95
C ALA A 736 -46.60 -10.30 7.13
N ARG A 737 -47.01 -9.60 6.09
CA ARG A 737 -47.21 -8.15 6.05
C ARG A 737 -48.66 -7.80 5.65
N ASP A 738 -48.97 -6.52 5.75
CA ASP A 738 -50.24 -5.94 5.33
C ASP A 738 -50.04 -4.96 4.18
N LEU A 739 -51.00 -4.85 3.31
CA LEU A 739 -51.10 -3.76 2.34
C LEU A 739 -51.67 -2.53 3.04
N LEU A 740 -50.88 -1.48 3.17
CA LEU A 740 -51.40 -0.15 3.57
C LEU A 740 -51.82 0.58 2.32
N THR A 741 -53.06 1.00 2.27
CA THR A 741 -53.69 1.80 1.20
C THR A 741 -54.09 3.14 1.77
N VAL A 742 -53.76 4.23 1.10
CA VAL A 742 -54.14 5.59 1.47
C VAL A 742 -54.78 6.34 0.31
N CYS A 743 -55.72 7.25 0.71
CA CYS A 743 -56.46 8.09 -0.25
C CYS A 743 -56.13 9.58 -0.05
N GLU A 744 -56.45 10.38 -1.06
CA GLU A 744 -56.15 11.82 -1.14
C GLU A 744 -56.57 12.63 0.10
N ASN A 745 -57.72 12.29 0.72
CA ASN A 745 -58.29 13.07 1.82
C ASN A 745 -57.81 12.57 3.19
N GLY A 746 -56.69 11.85 3.27
CA GLY A 746 -56.05 11.42 4.52
C GLY A 746 -56.72 10.22 5.20
N TYR A 747 -57.49 9.43 4.44
CA TYR A 747 -58.06 8.17 4.89
C TYR A 747 -57.18 7.01 4.42
N GLY A 748 -57.08 5.94 5.20
CA GLY A 748 -56.31 4.76 4.85
C GLY A 748 -56.62 3.56 5.70
N LYS A 749 -56.11 2.42 5.34
CA LYS A 749 -56.27 1.16 6.08
C LYS A 749 -55.14 0.18 5.79
N ARG A 750 -54.96 -0.77 6.71
CA ARG A 750 -54.15 -1.97 6.47
C ARG A 750 -55.04 -3.16 6.15
N THR A 751 -54.68 -3.97 5.17
CA THR A 751 -55.38 -5.20 4.81
C THR A 751 -54.35 -6.32 4.61
N PRO A 752 -54.49 -7.51 5.24
CA PRO A 752 -53.57 -8.61 5.08
C PRO A 752 -53.55 -9.13 3.65
N PHE A 753 -52.35 -9.54 3.18
CA PHE A 753 -52.25 -10.13 1.83
C PHE A 753 -52.99 -11.50 1.72
N GLY A 754 -53.13 -12.27 2.83
CA GLY A 754 -53.66 -13.62 2.83
C GLY A 754 -52.61 -14.68 2.42
N GLY A 755 -52.96 -15.98 2.64
CA GLY A 755 -52.07 -17.10 2.29
C GLY A 755 -51.95 -17.33 0.77
N SER A 756 -50.85 -18.00 0.34
CA SER A 756 -50.58 -18.30 -1.07
C SER A 756 -51.50 -19.39 -1.66
N ASP A 757 -52.23 -20.21 -0.83
CA ASP A 757 -52.88 -21.45 -1.23
C ASP A 757 -54.41 -21.37 -1.33
N GLU A 758 -55.04 -20.20 -1.21
CA GLU A 758 -56.48 -20.06 -1.45
C GLU A 758 -56.81 -19.99 -2.92
N THR A 759 -56.77 -21.12 -3.62
CA THR A 759 -57.42 -21.36 -4.92
C THR A 759 -58.89 -21.70 -4.66
N GLY A 760 -59.73 -20.72 -4.44
CA GLY A 760 -61.19 -20.89 -4.33
C GLY A 760 -61.84 -20.81 -5.72
N GLU A 761 -62.70 -21.83 -6.01
CA GLU A 761 -63.50 -21.90 -7.19
C GLU A 761 -64.34 -20.63 -7.42
N GLU A 762 -64.53 -20.27 -8.70
CA GLU A 762 -65.30 -19.14 -9.14
C GLU A 762 -66.80 -19.29 -8.72
N THR A 763 -67.18 -18.53 -7.69
CA THR A 763 -68.62 -18.19 -7.54
C THR A 763 -68.82 -16.79 -8.11
N GLU A 764 -69.51 -16.73 -9.27
CA GLU A 764 -70.03 -15.50 -9.86
C GLU A 764 -70.92 -14.79 -8.85
N GLU A 765 -70.54 -13.64 -8.35
CA GLU A 765 -71.47 -12.72 -7.66
C GLU A 765 -72.31 -11.99 -8.72
N THR A 766 -73.51 -12.42 -8.85
CA THR A 766 -74.57 -11.74 -9.65
C THR A 766 -74.89 -10.36 -9.00
N PRO A 767 -75.14 -9.32 -9.82
CA PRO A 767 -75.56 -8.02 -9.32
C PRO A 767 -76.98 -8.06 -8.78
N VAL A 768 -77.23 -7.71 -7.53
CA VAL A 768 -78.58 -7.45 -7.02
C VAL A 768 -78.89 -5.99 -7.31
N GLU A 769 -79.80 -5.79 -8.29
CA GLU A 769 -80.52 -4.54 -8.53
C GLU A 769 -81.62 -4.32 -7.46
N GLY A 770 -81.70 -3.07 -6.97
CA GLY A 770 -82.92 -2.47 -6.46
C GLY A 770 -83.18 -2.49 -4.98
N THR A 771 -83.00 -1.38 -4.33
CA THR A 771 -84.05 -0.75 -3.48
C THR A 771 -83.77 0.74 -3.23
N GLU A 772 -84.88 1.52 -3.26
CA GLU A 772 -84.96 2.98 -3.25
C GLU A 772 -84.61 3.70 -1.93
N PRO A 773 -84.57 5.04 -1.90
CA PRO A 773 -83.83 5.83 -0.92
C PRO A 773 -84.61 6.12 0.33
N VAL A 774 -83.99 6.10 1.52
CA VAL A 774 -84.57 6.68 2.76
C VAL A 774 -83.79 7.91 3.13
N THR A 775 -84.44 9.00 3.34
CA THR A 775 -84.06 10.33 3.71
C THR A 775 -83.31 10.47 5.00
N PRO A 776 -82.51 11.53 5.25
CA PRO A 776 -81.54 11.61 6.33
C PRO A 776 -82.09 12.08 7.65
N ALA A 777 -81.63 11.53 8.76
CA ALA A 777 -81.76 12.09 10.11
C ALA A 777 -80.41 12.26 10.74
N ALA A 778 -80.33 13.34 11.52
CA ALA A 778 -79.12 13.98 12.08
C ALA A 778 -78.39 13.18 13.12
N ASP A 779 -77.12 13.56 13.23
CA ASP A 779 -76.23 13.52 14.37
C ASP A 779 -76.37 12.37 15.39
N GLY A 780 -75.39 11.41 15.34
CA GLY A 780 -75.21 10.42 16.38
C GLY A 780 -73.89 9.64 16.13
N GLU A 781 -72.91 9.79 17.01
CA GLU A 781 -71.76 8.93 17.07
C GLU A 781 -72.22 7.46 17.25
N GLY A 782 -72.23 6.70 16.21
CA GLY A 782 -72.51 5.29 16.18
C GLY A 782 -71.31 4.50 15.74
N ALA A 783 -70.69 3.78 16.65
CA ALA A 783 -69.74 2.73 16.33
C ALA A 783 -70.42 1.68 15.44
N ASP A 784 -70.05 1.57 14.16
CA ASP A 784 -70.45 0.45 13.30
C ASP A 784 -69.91 -0.85 13.90
N GLU A 785 -70.79 -1.74 14.29
CA GLU A 785 -70.48 -3.11 14.69
C GLU A 785 -69.74 -3.82 13.55
N ALA A 786 -68.48 -4.05 13.84
CA ALA A 786 -67.62 -4.88 12.99
C ALA A 786 -68.24 -6.30 12.95
N SER A 787 -68.68 -6.76 11.79
CA SER A 787 -68.94 -8.17 11.54
C SER A 787 -67.66 -8.95 11.82
N LYS A 788 -67.73 -9.89 12.80
CA LYS A 788 -66.61 -10.79 13.20
C LYS A 788 -66.39 -11.86 12.09
N GLY A 789 -65.84 -11.47 10.96
CA GLY A 789 -65.25 -12.37 9.98
C GLY A 789 -63.76 -12.00 9.81
N SER A 790 -62.83 -12.95 9.80
CA SER A 790 -61.42 -12.70 9.50
C SER A 790 -61.33 -11.83 8.23
N PRO A 791 -60.51 -10.78 8.21
CA PRO A 791 -60.42 -9.90 7.06
C PRO A 791 -59.94 -10.70 5.84
N ALA A 792 -60.80 -10.80 4.79
CA ALA A 792 -60.46 -11.51 3.57
C ALA A 792 -59.29 -10.83 2.89
N GLY A 793 -58.17 -11.56 2.77
CA GLY A 793 -56.96 -11.12 2.04
C GLY A 793 -57.13 -11.07 0.51
N TYR A 794 -56.04 -10.80 -0.19
CA TYR A 794 -56.02 -10.80 -1.67
C TYR A 794 -55.67 -12.20 -2.17
N ARG A 795 -56.65 -12.94 -2.77
CA ARG A 795 -56.40 -14.21 -3.47
C ARG A 795 -55.52 -14.00 -4.68
N ARG A 796 -54.66 -14.97 -4.97
CA ARG A 796 -53.89 -14.97 -6.21
C ARG A 796 -54.82 -15.08 -7.45
N GLN A 797 -54.62 -14.28 -8.45
CA GLN A 797 -55.33 -14.26 -9.69
C GLN A 797 -54.39 -14.45 -10.89
N ARG A 798 -54.94 -14.78 -12.04
CA ARG A 798 -54.20 -14.83 -13.28
C ARG A 798 -53.83 -13.41 -13.74
N ARG A 799 -52.56 -13.14 -14.02
CA ARG A 799 -52.05 -11.84 -14.52
C ARG A 799 -52.92 -11.33 -15.69
N GLY A 800 -53.22 -10.04 -15.75
CA GLY A 800 -54.00 -9.39 -16.79
C GLY A 800 -55.50 -9.45 -16.59
N GLY A 801 -56.01 -9.89 -15.40
CA GLY A 801 -57.42 -9.84 -15.02
C GLY A 801 -57.83 -8.45 -14.48
N LYS A 802 -59.14 -8.30 -14.21
CA LYS A 802 -59.75 -7.03 -13.69
C LYS A 802 -59.41 -6.71 -12.24
N GLY A 803 -58.88 -7.68 -11.47
CA GLY A 803 -58.56 -7.53 -10.04
C GLY A 803 -59.80 -7.63 -9.12
N LEU A 804 -59.52 -7.35 -7.81
CA LEU A 804 -60.52 -7.33 -6.73
C LEU A 804 -60.61 -5.92 -6.16
N ARG A 805 -61.78 -5.57 -5.57
CA ARG A 805 -61.92 -4.28 -4.89
C ARG A 805 -61.00 -4.24 -3.63
N ASN A 806 -60.07 -3.31 -3.61
CA ASN A 806 -59.18 -3.04 -2.52
C ASN A 806 -59.85 -2.11 -1.48
N ILE A 807 -60.21 -0.91 -1.90
CA ILE A 807 -60.86 0.13 -1.07
C ILE A 807 -62.01 0.74 -1.83
N ARG A 808 -63.10 1.14 -1.13
CA ARG A 808 -64.21 1.82 -1.69
C ARG A 808 -63.93 3.34 -1.76
N CYS A 809 -63.61 3.85 -2.94
CA CYS A 809 -63.41 5.28 -3.15
C CYS A 809 -64.76 6.03 -3.19
N THR A 810 -64.87 7.13 -2.42
CA THR A 810 -66.04 8.01 -2.32
C THR A 810 -65.56 9.47 -2.18
N GLU A 811 -66.46 10.46 -2.32
CA GLU A 811 -66.07 11.87 -2.10
C GLU A 811 -65.43 12.13 -0.72
N ARG A 812 -65.73 11.29 0.29
CA ARG A 812 -65.16 11.42 1.65
C ARG A 812 -63.69 11.10 1.71
N ASN A 813 -63.23 10.06 1.08
CA ASN A 813 -61.83 9.60 1.15
C ASN A 813 -61.00 9.94 -0.12
N GLY A 814 -61.65 10.27 -1.25
CA GLY A 814 -61.01 10.56 -2.50
C GLY A 814 -60.46 9.33 -3.24
N HIS A 815 -59.63 9.53 -4.25
CA HIS A 815 -58.96 8.46 -4.98
C HIS A 815 -57.79 7.89 -4.19
N VAL A 816 -57.39 6.65 -4.51
CA VAL A 816 -56.18 6.05 -3.96
C VAL A 816 -54.98 6.79 -4.52
N VAL A 817 -54.08 7.15 -3.63
CA VAL A 817 -52.80 7.88 -3.96
C VAL A 817 -51.63 6.94 -4.01
N ASP A 818 -51.55 6.03 -3.03
CA ASP A 818 -50.36 5.17 -2.91
C ASP A 818 -50.70 3.90 -2.10
N VAL A 819 -49.87 2.86 -2.30
CA VAL A 819 -49.95 1.60 -1.58
C VAL A 819 -48.54 1.11 -1.21
N ILE A 820 -48.35 0.67 0.04
CA ILE A 820 -47.08 0.10 0.52
C ILE A 820 -47.28 -1.16 1.33
N SER A 821 -46.30 -2.04 1.35
CA SER A 821 -46.28 -3.25 2.19
C SER A 821 -45.66 -2.93 3.57
N VAL A 822 -46.39 -3.16 4.66
CA VAL A 822 -45.99 -2.82 6.04
C VAL A 822 -46.13 -3.98 7.00
N SER A 823 -45.24 -4.07 8.00
CA SER A 823 -45.34 -4.93 9.20
C SER A 823 -45.79 -4.12 10.39
N ASP A 824 -46.19 -4.78 11.49
CA ASP A 824 -46.61 -4.12 12.73
C ASP A 824 -45.47 -3.31 13.40
N GLN A 825 -44.23 -3.69 13.13
CA GLN A 825 -43.03 -3.03 13.66
C GLN A 825 -42.56 -1.83 12.82
N ASP A 826 -43.01 -1.73 11.57
CA ASP A 826 -42.63 -0.66 10.66
C ASP A 826 -43.26 0.70 11.08
N GLU A 827 -42.57 1.78 10.71
CA GLU A 827 -43.13 3.12 10.74
C GLU A 827 -43.39 3.65 9.34
N VAL A 828 -44.32 4.56 9.24
CA VAL A 828 -44.74 5.11 7.95
C VAL A 828 -44.59 6.62 7.96
N LEU A 829 -43.96 7.15 6.94
CA LEU A 829 -43.96 8.59 6.66
C LEU A 829 -45.03 8.89 5.62
N MET A 830 -45.92 9.82 5.92
CA MET A 830 -46.95 10.33 5.03
C MET A 830 -46.59 11.74 4.62
N VAL A 831 -46.64 12.01 3.33
CA VAL A 831 -46.26 13.32 2.71
C VAL A 831 -47.51 13.97 2.10
N THR A 832 -47.74 15.25 2.44
CA THR A 832 -48.82 16.04 1.85
C THR A 832 -48.31 16.96 0.75
N ALA A 833 -49.25 17.45 -0.09
CA ALA A 833 -48.94 18.37 -1.17
C ALA A 833 -48.20 19.66 -0.68
N ASN A 834 -48.58 20.17 0.50
CA ASN A 834 -47.95 21.34 1.12
C ASN A 834 -46.63 20.98 1.81
N GLY A 835 -46.04 19.79 1.61
CA GLY A 835 -44.74 19.38 2.15
C GLY A 835 -44.73 19.04 3.63
N ILE A 836 -45.92 18.79 4.24
CA ILE A 836 -46.02 18.32 5.64
C ILE A 836 -45.71 16.84 5.67
N ILE A 837 -44.80 16.42 6.55
CA ILE A 837 -44.45 15.02 6.76
C ILE A 837 -44.90 14.59 8.16
N GLN A 838 -45.69 13.50 8.21
CA GLN A 838 -46.08 12.86 9.47
C GLN A 838 -45.50 11.45 9.55
N ARG A 839 -44.86 11.10 10.65
CA ARG A 839 -44.36 9.75 10.97
C ARG A 839 -45.29 9.10 11.99
N ILE A 840 -45.83 7.91 11.67
CA ILE A 840 -46.65 7.12 12.55
C ILE A 840 -46.18 5.66 12.53
N ARG A 841 -46.47 4.91 13.59
CA ARG A 841 -46.24 3.45 13.60
C ARG A 841 -47.32 2.75 12.79
N ALA A 842 -46.97 1.77 11.96
CA ALA A 842 -47.92 1.00 11.19
C ALA A 842 -48.99 0.34 12.06
N VAL A 843 -48.62 -0.14 13.25
CA VAL A 843 -49.55 -0.75 14.25
C VAL A 843 -50.72 0.19 14.67
N ASP A 844 -50.48 1.51 14.62
CA ASP A 844 -51.52 2.50 14.97
C ASP A 844 -52.60 2.68 13.88
N ILE A 845 -52.37 2.12 12.67
CA ILE A 845 -53.37 2.14 11.58
C ILE A 845 -54.23 0.87 11.65
N SER A 846 -55.56 1.03 11.62
CA SER A 846 -56.50 -0.08 11.75
C SER A 846 -56.36 -1.11 10.65
N ARG A 847 -56.36 -2.40 11.02
CA ARG A 847 -56.36 -3.56 10.13
C ARG A 847 -57.82 -3.91 9.76
N ILE A 848 -58.19 -3.67 8.53
CA ILE A 848 -59.59 -3.74 8.07
C ILE A 848 -59.68 -4.49 6.74
N GLY A 849 -60.79 -5.19 6.48
CA GLY A 849 -61.02 -5.93 5.24
C GLY A 849 -61.12 -5.04 3.98
N ARG A 850 -61.11 -5.68 2.80
CA ARG A 850 -61.01 -5.02 1.50
C ARG A 850 -62.10 -3.98 1.22
N ASN A 851 -63.33 -4.28 1.14
CA ASN A 851 -64.43 -3.45 0.63
C ASN A 851 -64.92 -2.38 1.66
N THR A 852 -64.01 -1.54 2.20
CA THR A 852 -64.33 -0.51 3.19
C THR A 852 -63.80 0.86 2.72
N GLN A 853 -64.20 1.95 3.39
CA GLN A 853 -63.70 3.32 3.08
C GLN A 853 -62.44 3.70 3.81
N GLY A 854 -61.91 2.83 4.71
CA GLY A 854 -60.77 3.12 5.56
C GLY A 854 -61.08 4.03 6.77
N VAL A 855 -60.02 4.31 7.56
CA VAL A 855 -60.08 5.22 8.72
C VAL A 855 -59.24 6.44 8.47
N ARG A 856 -59.47 7.56 9.18
CA ARG A 856 -58.62 8.74 9.09
C ARG A 856 -57.26 8.44 9.70
N VAL A 857 -56.18 8.51 8.87
CA VAL A 857 -54.79 8.23 9.27
C VAL A 857 -54.02 9.51 9.49
N ILE A 858 -54.33 10.58 8.80
CA ILE A 858 -53.79 11.93 8.98
C ILE A 858 -54.90 12.99 8.91
N ARG A 859 -54.76 14.04 9.70
CA ARG A 859 -55.61 15.23 9.60
C ARG A 859 -54.93 16.25 8.68
N LEU A 860 -55.55 16.53 7.54
CA LEU A 860 -55.10 17.49 6.55
C LEU A 860 -55.63 18.87 6.85
N ASP A 861 -54.88 19.93 6.55
CA ASP A 861 -55.36 21.29 6.57
C ASP A 861 -56.30 21.53 5.36
N GLU A 862 -57.10 22.61 5.37
CA GLU A 862 -58.10 22.90 4.35
C GLU A 862 -57.41 23.13 2.98
N GLY A 863 -57.79 22.30 1.99
CA GLY A 863 -57.20 22.34 0.65
C GLY A 863 -55.93 21.51 0.48
N ASP A 864 -55.36 20.90 1.54
CA ASP A 864 -54.19 19.99 1.42
C ASP A 864 -54.64 18.58 1.04
N LYS A 865 -53.76 17.84 0.34
CA LYS A 865 -53.96 16.46 -0.06
C LYS A 865 -52.75 15.59 0.27
N LEU A 866 -53.02 14.32 0.56
CA LEU A 866 -51.92 13.34 0.69
C LEU A 866 -51.42 13.00 -0.71
N VAL A 867 -50.08 12.96 -0.88
CA VAL A 867 -49.44 12.73 -2.18
C VAL A 867 -48.51 11.51 -2.22
N GLY A 868 -48.10 10.97 -1.04
CA GLY A 868 -47.24 9.80 -1.06
C GLY A 868 -46.97 9.19 0.33
N LEU A 869 -46.44 7.95 0.33
CA LEU A 869 -46.03 7.18 1.50
C LEU A 869 -44.59 6.72 1.37
N ALA A 870 -43.92 6.58 2.54
CA ALA A 870 -42.64 5.87 2.60
C ALA A 870 -42.60 5.01 3.85
N ARG A 871 -42.06 3.80 3.76
CA ARG A 871 -41.84 2.90 4.87
C ARG A 871 -40.49 3.17 5.53
N VAL A 872 -40.45 3.23 6.84
CA VAL A 872 -39.25 3.20 7.67
C VAL A 872 -39.19 1.81 8.32
N PRO A 873 -38.26 0.94 7.90
CA PRO A 873 -38.11 -0.37 8.52
C PRO A 873 -37.78 -0.23 10.01
N ALA A 874 -38.24 -1.16 10.87
CA ALA A 874 -37.70 -1.30 12.21
C ALA A 874 -36.21 -1.64 12.10
N GLU A 875 -35.34 -1.03 12.92
CA GLU A 875 -33.97 -1.47 13.06
C GLU A 875 -33.99 -2.95 13.46
N GLU A 876 -33.45 -3.83 12.62
CA GLU A 876 -33.16 -5.19 13.02
C GLU A 876 -32.11 -5.09 14.14
N VAL A 877 -32.57 -5.32 15.39
CA VAL A 877 -31.66 -5.63 16.49
C VAL A 877 -31.01 -6.95 16.10
N VAL A 878 -29.76 -6.88 15.62
CA VAL A 878 -28.92 -8.05 15.49
C VAL A 878 -28.82 -8.62 16.90
N GLU A 879 -29.65 -9.64 17.21
CA GLU A 879 -29.55 -10.40 18.47
C GLU A 879 -28.13 -10.94 18.55
N GLY A 880 -27.41 -10.40 19.51
CA GLY A 880 -25.99 -10.61 19.74
C GLY A 880 -25.63 -12.06 19.84
N ILE A 881 -24.46 -12.34 19.36
CA ILE A 881 -23.58 -13.43 19.78
C ILE A 881 -23.73 -13.58 21.31
N PRO A 882 -24.07 -14.77 21.84
CA PRO A 882 -24.16 -14.97 23.27
C PRO A 882 -22.84 -14.63 23.93
N ALA A 883 -22.87 -13.74 24.90
CA ALA A 883 -21.72 -13.42 25.73
C ALA A 883 -21.13 -14.73 26.28
N THR A 884 -19.93 -15.08 25.82
CA THR A 884 -19.17 -16.14 26.47
C THR A 884 -18.87 -15.68 27.89
N ASP A 885 -19.39 -16.42 28.83
CA ASP A 885 -19.06 -16.30 30.25
C ASP A 885 -17.54 -16.33 30.44
N THR A 886 -16.96 -15.17 30.60
CA THR A 886 -15.59 -15.06 31.09
C THR A 886 -15.66 -15.19 32.62
N PRO A 887 -15.02 -16.19 33.22
CA PRO A 887 -15.02 -16.30 34.68
C PRO A 887 -14.31 -15.10 35.30
N ALA A 888 -14.92 -14.50 36.31
CA ALA A 888 -14.36 -13.39 37.06
C ALA A 888 -12.98 -13.76 37.63
N PRO A 889 -11.98 -12.84 37.58
CA PRO A 889 -10.69 -13.07 38.22
C PRO A 889 -10.87 -13.22 39.75
N PRO A 890 -10.08 -14.10 40.41
CA PRO A 890 -10.17 -14.29 41.84
C PRO A 890 -9.82 -13.01 42.60
N ALA A 891 -10.60 -12.69 43.63
CA ALA A 891 -10.36 -11.56 44.50
C ALA A 891 -8.98 -11.65 45.15
N THR A 892 -8.15 -10.63 44.93
CA THR A 892 -6.89 -10.44 45.65
C THR A 892 -7.21 -9.97 47.10
N GLU A 893 -6.77 -10.75 48.06
CA GLU A 893 -6.74 -10.35 49.46
C GLU A 893 -5.86 -9.09 49.66
N PRO A 894 -6.24 -8.20 50.59
CA PRO A 894 -5.44 -7.02 50.91
C PRO A 894 -4.15 -7.41 51.64
N PRO A 895 -3.02 -6.73 51.44
CA PRO A 895 -1.79 -7.03 52.14
C PRO A 895 -1.87 -6.62 53.61
N ALA A 896 -1.33 -7.50 54.46
CA ALA A 896 -1.19 -7.29 55.89
C ALA A 896 -0.27 -6.09 56.20
N PRO A 897 -0.50 -5.37 57.32
CA PRO A 897 0.34 -4.20 57.67
C PRO A 897 1.75 -4.63 58.10
N ALA A 898 2.73 -3.93 57.59
CA ALA A 898 4.10 -4.06 58.02
C ALA A 898 4.28 -3.60 59.46
N ALA A 899 4.91 -4.44 60.27
CA ALA A 899 5.39 -4.09 61.60
C ALA A 899 6.84 -3.55 61.47
N GLU A 900 7.08 -2.37 62.12
CA GLU A 900 8.33 -1.70 62.48
C GLU A 900 9.40 -1.52 61.40
#